data_a1113b5cdfa7d3ab8199e921528bbea7
#
_entry.id   a1113b5cdfa7d3ab8199e921528bbea7
#
_cell.length_a   1.000
_cell.length_b   1.000
_cell.length_c   1.000
_cell.angle_alpha   90.00
_cell.angle_beta   90.00
_cell.angle_gamma   90.00
#
_symmetry.space_group_name_H-M   'P 1'
#
loop_
_entity.id
_entity.type
_entity.pdbx_description
1 polymer ?
#
loop_
_entity_poly.entity_id
_entity_poly.type
_entity_poly.pdbx_seq_one_letter_code
_entity_poly.pdbx_strand_id
1 'polypeptide(L)'
;MKLFVFGAVGLMASVGLAANGVDVPRWLSVMPLHENAIDELAADAAALGNDTFVDGIAWSCPVNPEGDPVTDRAGIYAGRYRKLAPKLRALSAVKQGILLQSTVGHGGYPGSVTPWQLAVKPDGSQVYRMCPMDERFLSYISAACRTFAKEDIDFFMIDDDTRFVWDGIPGCFCPLHLAEFSRRTGRNWSREEVVEMLTKDSGCKDAKIWEAVKVDSLRRLFKTIREGFGDSIPGMLCVCWSKCHKEHAREFAEILALPGQTPVVRGNGAPYHGSGKDLFHVVGACSSYASQMATVGDGVIYMQEADTCPHTLWATSAVRMMNHLVMLALEGCKGAKIWITRTGNYHEKKSGAAYRRMFNENKGLMQWATNVKLSRQGVVIPVCGPSHLNFGDRYLALIGMPYRFGKARPDEVTALTKETLELLSREAISEILSGKVILDGPAAIWLSEKGFAEQIGVRAKPWNRKTIQVHEFDNGERQSGMRRGGLADLTEMAKGAKVVSRLLNRPRLGADPVYEAPGSICFENGKGGRILVLAQKVPEQMPAYYAATFFSERYKSAMVRWLKLLGGKTPGGVCYQGVGPVTCVSGSTHEGDNIVVLNALDIDGDMEPELQFDRMPTSIERMQGDGTWKPVGFEKTPSGDCRLDSSILTQRAAIFRIK
;
A
#
# COMPACT_ATOMS: atom_id res chain seq x y z
N MET A 1 29.95 2.08 56.16
CA MET A 1 30.42 2.68 54.93
C MET A 1 30.04 1.70 53.80
N LYS A 2 28.85 1.89 53.20
CA LYS A 2 28.31 1.07 52.09
C LYS A 2 28.29 1.99 50.87
N LEU A 3 29.12 1.69 49.89
CA LEU A 3 29.13 2.30 48.57
C LEU A 3 27.87 1.84 47.79
N PHE A 4 27.06 2.79 47.39
CA PHE A 4 26.04 2.60 46.33
C PHE A 4 26.70 2.89 45.00
N VAL A 5 26.77 1.85 44.15
CA VAL A 5 27.15 2.00 42.77
C VAL A 5 25.87 2.32 41.98
N PHE A 6 25.78 3.54 41.49
CA PHE A 6 24.75 3.90 40.48
C PHE A 6 25.16 3.37 39.13
N GLY A 7 24.41 2.41 38.62
CA GLY A 7 24.54 1.95 37.24
C GLY A 7 24.03 3.04 36.29
N ALA A 8 24.90 3.57 35.47
CA ALA A 8 24.54 4.46 34.37
C ALA A 8 23.74 3.68 33.32
N VAL A 9 22.45 4.01 33.19
CA VAL A 9 21.65 3.61 32.04
C VAL A 9 22.19 4.40 30.84
N GLY A 10 22.92 3.68 29.97
CA GLY A 10 23.41 4.25 28.72
C GLY A 10 22.25 4.59 27.79
N LEU A 11 22.04 5.88 27.54
CA LEU A 11 21.30 6.36 26.40
C LEU A 11 22.05 5.86 25.14
N MET A 12 21.56 4.80 24.50
CA MET A 12 21.96 4.50 23.14
C MET A 12 21.36 5.58 22.23
N ALA A 13 22.18 6.59 21.95
CA ALA A 13 21.93 7.52 20.88
C ALA A 13 21.77 6.73 19.59
N SER A 14 20.63 6.88 18.93
CA SER A 14 20.37 6.40 17.60
C SER A 14 21.42 7.01 16.65
N VAL A 15 22.40 6.20 16.22
CA VAL A 15 23.26 6.54 15.09
C VAL A 15 22.39 6.43 13.83
N GLY A 16 21.56 7.44 13.63
CA GLY A 16 20.90 7.71 12.36
C GLY A 16 21.96 8.26 11.41
N LEU A 17 21.92 7.84 10.19
CA LEU A 17 22.66 8.37 9.05
C LEU A 17 22.58 9.91 9.05
N ALA A 18 23.52 10.54 9.70
CA ALA A 18 23.82 11.95 9.54
C ALA A 18 24.75 12.12 8.32
N ALA A 19 24.22 11.88 7.13
CA ALA A 19 24.65 12.65 5.99
C ALA A 19 24.09 14.06 6.23
N ASN A 20 24.79 15.11 5.88
CA ASN A 20 24.44 16.53 6.02
C ASN A 20 23.12 16.89 5.32
N GLY A 21 22.00 16.31 5.70
CA GLY A 21 20.69 16.42 5.08
C GLY A 21 19.74 17.24 5.94
N VAL A 22 18.89 18.01 5.27
CA VAL A 22 17.77 18.72 5.89
C VAL A 22 16.85 17.72 6.58
N ASP A 23 16.69 17.84 7.90
CA ASP A 23 15.86 16.94 8.69
C ASP A 23 14.38 17.35 8.61
N VAL A 24 13.55 16.45 8.06
CA VAL A 24 12.10 16.63 7.95
C VAL A 24 11.36 15.66 8.87
N PRO A 25 10.22 16.07 9.46
CA PRO A 25 9.43 15.14 10.27
C PRO A 25 8.84 14.03 9.40
N ARG A 26 8.66 12.86 10.00
CA ARG A 26 8.20 11.65 9.30
C ARG A 26 6.82 11.19 9.74
N TRP A 27 6.47 11.41 10.99
CA TRP A 27 5.18 11.03 11.58
C TRP A 27 4.36 12.27 11.83
N LEU A 28 3.61 12.68 10.80
CA LEU A 28 2.86 13.93 10.80
C LEU A 28 1.44 13.71 11.27
N SER A 29 0.99 14.45 12.30
CA SER A 29 -0.44 14.55 12.59
C SER A 29 -1.03 15.77 11.90
N VAL A 30 -2.05 15.57 11.08
CA VAL A 30 -2.83 16.67 10.49
C VAL A 30 -3.84 17.18 11.52
N MET A 31 -3.85 18.47 11.72
CA MET A 31 -4.78 19.15 12.62
C MET A 31 -5.43 20.36 11.96
N PRO A 32 -6.70 20.64 12.27
CA PRO A 32 -7.36 21.85 11.78
C PRO A 32 -6.81 23.11 12.47
N LEU A 33 -6.91 24.24 11.81
CA LEU A 33 -6.49 25.52 12.34
C LEU A 33 -7.72 26.42 12.60
N HIS A 34 -8.39 26.17 13.73
CA HIS A 34 -9.59 26.92 14.15
C HIS A 34 -9.27 28.04 15.13
N GLU A 35 -9.75 29.24 14.84
CA GLU A 35 -9.49 30.43 15.66
C GLU A 35 -10.04 30.31 17.09
N ASN A 36 -11.19 29.64 17.23
CA ASN A 36 -11.88 29.51 18.54
C ASN A 36 -11.31 28.40 19.44
N ALA A 37 -10.26 27.68 19.00
CA ALA A 37 -9.71 26.53 19.71
C ALA A 37 -8.16 26.58 19.81
N ILE A 38 -7.57 27.76 19.71
CA ILE A 38 -6.10 27.91 19.64
C ILE A 38 -5.37 27.27 20.82
N ASP A 39 -5.82 27.51 22.07
CA ASP A 39 -5.17 26.96 23.25
C ASP A 39 -5.33 25.45 23.36
N GLU A 40 -6.51 24.95 23.03
CA GLU A 40 -6.84 23.53 23.01
C GLU A 40 -6.06 22.78 21.91
N LEU A 41 -5.95 23.36 20.72
CA LEU A 41 -5.15 22.83 19.63
C LEU A 41 -3.67 22.77 19.98
N ALA A 42 -3.13 23.82 20.62
CA ALA A 42 -1.74 23.83 21.07
C ALA A 42 -1.46 22.74 22.11
N ALA A 43 -2.36 22.56 23.09
CA ALA A 43 -2.24 21.53 24.13
C ALA A 43 -2.33 20.12 23.55
N ASP A 44 -3.28 19.85 22.64
CA ASP A 44 -3.46 18.53 22.03
C ASP A 44 -2.29 18.19 21.08
N ALA A 45 -1.79 19.17 20.33
CA ALA A 45 -0.60 19.00 19.48
C ALA A 45 0.66 18.72 20.31
N ALA A 46 0.82 19.43 21.44
CA ALA A 46 1.92 19.19 22.39
C ALA A 46 1.85 17.78 22.98
N ALA A 47 0.65 17.30 23.38
CA ALA A 47 0.46 15.96 23.90
C ALA A 47 0.80 14.89 22.85
N LEU A 48 0.43 15.10 21.57
CA LEU A 48 0.82 14.19 20.49
C LEU A 48 2.35 14.12 20.34
N GLY A 49 3.03 15.26 20.30
CA GLY A 49 4.49 15.29 20.13
C GLY A 49 5.27 14.74 21.32
N ASN A 50 4.83 15.06 22.56
CA ASN A 50 5.54 14.67 23.78
C ASN A 50 5.32 13.19 24.13
N ASP A 51 4.08 12.70 23.99
CA ASP A 51 3.67 11.40 24.53
C ASP A 51 3.71 10.28 23.50
N THR A 52 3.74 10.58 22.19
CA THR A 52 3.64 9.57 21.14
C THR A 52 4.89 9.54 20.24
N PHE A 53 4.81 8.83 19.13
CA PHE A 53 5.86 8.81 18.09
C PHE A 53 5.68 9.92 17.03
N VAL A 54 4.67 10.79 17.17
CA VAL A 54 4.43 11.92 16.25
C VAL A 54 5.54 12.95 16.42
N ASP A 55 6.22 13.30 15.34
CA ASP A 55 7.36 14.23 15.32
C ASP A 55 7.06 15.54 14.59
N GLY A 56 5.86 15.66 13.96
CA GLY A 56 5.42 16.87 13.29
C GLY A 56 3.91 17.07 13.29
N ILE A 57 3.50 18.34 13.34
CA ILE A 57 2.10 18.77 13.17
C ILE A 57 1.96 19.50 11.85
N ALA A 58 1.09 18.99 10.99
CA ALA A 58 0.75 19.60 9.70
C ALA A 58 -0.59 20.33 9.82
N TRP A 59 -0.57 21.65 9.91
CA TRP A 59 -1.78 22.45 10.03
C TRP A 59 -2.52 22.53 8.71
N SER A 60 -3.75 22.02 8.67
CA SER A 60 -4.62 22.01 7.50
C SER A 60 -5.02 23.44 7.10
N CYS A 61 -4.55 23.87 5.95
CA CYS A 61 -4.78 25.20 5.38
C CYS A 61 -5.36 25.08 3.96
N PRO A 62 -6.69 24.96 3.81
CA PRO A 62 -7.33 24.97 2.51
C PRO A 62 -7.18 26.33 1.84
N VAL A 63 -6.49 26.36 0.68
CA VAL A 63 -6.25 27.59 -0.10
C VAL A 63 -7.08 27.65 -1.37
N ASN A 64 -8.14 26.82 -1.46
CA ASN A 64 -9.02 26.83 -2.62
C ASN A 64 -9.48 28.27 -2.93
N PRO A 65 -9.21 28.75 -4.13
CA PRO A 65 -9.59 30.10 -4.52
C PRO A 65 -11.11 30.20 -4.67
N GLU A 66 -11.70 31.25 -4.12
CA GLU A 66 -13.14 31.47 -4.19
C GLU A 66 -13.44 32.97 -4.12
N GLY A 67 -14.41 33.39 -4.94
CA GLY A 67 -14.89 34.76 -5.01
C GLY A 67 -14.23 35.59 -6.12
N ASP A 68 -14.82 36.76 -6.38
CA ASP A 68 -14.27 37.81 -7.26
C ASP A 68 -14.61 39.16 -6.61
N PRO A 69 -13.65 39.80 -5.92
CA PRO A 69 -12.24 39.41 -5.75
C PRO A 69 -12.06 38.14 -4.90
N VAL A 70 -10.97 37.40 -5.15
CA VAL A 70 -10.70 36.14 -4.45
C VAL A 70 -10.37 36.36 -2.98
N THR A 71 -10.98 35.58 -2.10
CA THR A 71 -10.74 35.62 -0.66
C THR A 71 -9.29 35.27 -0.33
N ASP A 72 -8.62 36.10 0.47
CA ASP A 72 -7.27 35.83 0.99
C ASP A 72 -7.29 34.76 2.11
N ARG A 73 -7.46 33.50 1.70
CA ARG A 73 -7.44 32.36 2.64
C ARG A 73 -6.08 32.19 3.31
N ALA A 74 -5.00 32.39 2.57
CA ALA A 74 -3.65 32.26 3.11
C ALA A 74 -3.39 33.27 4.25
N GLY A 75 -3.79 34.52 4.09
CA GLY A 75 -3.71 35.53 5.14
C GLY A 75 -4.52 35.17 6.38
N ILE A 76 -5.73 34.62 6.20
CA ILE A 76 -6.56 34.15 7.31
C ILE A 76 -5.86 33.04 8.10
N TYR A 77 -5.37 31.99 7.43
CA TYR A 77 -4.70 30.87 8.08
C TYR A 77 -3.33 31.25 8.68
N ALA A 78 -2.54 32.08 8.01
CA ALA A 78 -1.30 32.62 8.55
C ALA A 78 -1.55 33.42 9.84
N GLY A 79 -2.61 34.23 9.87
CA GLY A 79 -3.01 34.94 11.10
C GLY A 79 -3.38 34.03 12.28
N ARG A 80 -4.08 32.92 12.00
CA ARG A 80 -4.38 31.89 13.02
C ARG A 80 -3.12 31.17 13.47
N TYR A 81 -2.24 30.78 12.53
CA TYR A 81 -0.96 30.12 12.83
C TYR A 81 -0.09 30.98 13.73
N ARG A 82 0.03 32.28 13.45
CA ARG A 82 0.79 33.24 14.24
C ARG A 82 0.32 33.33 15.70
N LYS A 83 -0.97 33.11 15.96
CA LYS A 83 -1.54 33.05 17.33
C LYS A 83 -1.21 31.72 18.02
N LEU A 84 -1.15 30.62 17.27
CA LEU A 84 -1.01 29.25 17.79
C LEU A 84 0.46 28.83 17.96
N ALA A 85 1.32 29.09 16.99
CA ALA A 85 2.67 28.54 16.94
C ALA A 85 3.53 28.85 18.17
N PRO A 86 3.56 30.08 18.74
CA PRO A 86 4.31 30.37 19.96
C PRO A 86 3.81 29.56 21.17
N LYS A 87 2.50 29.32 21.26
CA LYS A 87 1.91 28.54 22.35
C LYS A 87 2.33 27.09 22.29
N LEU A 88 2.32 26.49 21.09
CA LEU A 88 2.78 25.12 20.90
C LEU A 88 4.28 24.99 21.17
N ARG A 89 5.10 25.91 20.67
CA ARG A 89 6.56 25.91 20.93
C ARG A 89 6.91 26.04 22.41
N ALA A 90 6.09 26.72 23.20
CA ALA A 90 6.26 26.79 24.65
C ALA A 90 5.95 25.46 25.38
N LEU A 91 5.17 24.56 24.75
CA LEU A 91 4.70 23.30 25.34
C LEU A 91 5.46 22.07 24.81
N SER A 92 5.99 22.12 23.59
CA SER A 92 6.60 20.98 22.89
C SER A 92 7.62 21.41 21.86
N ALA A 93 8.62 20.55 21.64
CA ALA A 93 9.60 20.66 20.56
C ALA A 93 9.11 20.05 19.24
N VAL A 94 7.84 19.60 19.14
CA VAL A 94 7.29 19.03 17.92
C VAL A 94 7.35 20.03 16.77
N LYS A 95 7.82 19.59 15.60
CA LYS A 95 7.91 20.44 14.40
C LYS A 95 6.52 20.85 13.92
N GLN A 96 6.40 22.07 13.38
CA GLN A 96 5.14 22.64 12.93
C GLN A 96 5.24 23.07 11.47
N GLY A 97 4.29 22.65 10.66
CA GLY A 97 4.26 23.04 9.25
C GLY A 97 2.85 23.24 8.72
N ILE A 98 2.78 23.63 7.46
CA ILE A 98 1.53 23.89 6.76
C ILE A 98 1.23 22.74 5.81
N LEU A 99 0.03 22.15 5.90
CA LEU A 99 -0.54 21.30 4.87
C LEU A 99 -1.37 22.18 3.93
N LEU A 100 -0.84 22.44 2.72
CA LEU A 100 -1.56 23.13 1.68
C LEU A 100 -2.60 22.20 1.08
N GLN A 101 -3.86 22.44 1.38
CA GLN A 101 -4.99 21.65 0.88
C GLN A 101 -5.78 22.41 -0.18
N SER A 102 -6.50 21.64 -0.98
CA SER A 102 -7.37 22.17 -2.05
C SER A 102 -6.66 23.15 -2.99
N THR A 103 -5.39 22.89 -3.28
CA THR A 103 -4.52 23.80 -4.05
C THR A 103 -5.14 24.18 -5.37
N VAL A 104 -5.58 23.18 -6.18
CA VAL A 104 -6.34 23.46 -7.42
C VAL A 104 -7.86 23.32 -7.21
N GLY A 105 -8.31 22.95 -6.02
CA GLY A 105 -9.71 22.67 -5.68
C GLY A 105 -9.95 21.19 -5.41
N HIS A 106 -10.75 20.88 -4.39
CA HIS A 106 -10.99 19.49 -3.93
C HIS A 106 -12.26 18.86 -4.54
N GLY A 107 -13.01 19.57 -5.33
CA GLY A 107 -14.29 19.14 -5.92
C GLY A 107 -15.26 20.30 -6.03
N GLY A 108 -16.45 20.01 -6.51
CA GLY A 108 -17.37 21.07 -6.82
C GLY A 108 -18.08 21.63 -5.60
N TYR A 109 -17.99 22.94 -5.46
CA TYR A 109 -19.00 23.70 -4.72
C TYR A 109 -19.90 24.35 -5.77
N PRO A 110 -21.14 23.90 -5.96
CA PRO A 110 -22.06 24.51 -6.92
C PRO A 110 -22.20 26.01 -6.61
N GLY A 111 -22.00 26.86 -7.62
CA GLY A 111 -22.07 28.30 -7.46
C GLY A 111 -20.76 29.00 -7.03
N SER A 112 -19.67 28.26 -6.83
CA SER A 112 -18.35 28.88 -6.61
C SER A 112 -17.91 29.67 -7.84
N VAL A 113 -17.48 30.90 -7.64
CA VAL A 113 -17.02 31.82 -8.68
C VAL A 113 -15.52 32.06 -8.51
N THR A 114 -14.79 32.11 -9.62
CA THR A 114 -13.38 32.47 -9.66
C THR A 114 -13.07 33.18 -10.97
N PRO A 115 -12.17 34.15 -10.97
CA PRO A 115 -11.80 34.91 -12.18
C PRO A 115 -10.87 34.15 -13.13
N TRP A 116 -10.53 32.86 -12.81
CA TRP A 116 -9.54 32.09 -13.55
C TRP A 116 -10.16 30.96 -14.36
N GLN A 117 -9.34 30.38 -15.24
CA GLN A 117 -9.72 29.22 -16.04
C GLN A 117 -9.99 28.02 -15.15
N LEU A 118 -11.23 27.54 -15.16
CA LEU A 118 -11.61 26.25 -14.57
C LEU A 118 -11.12 25.08 -15.42
N ALA A 119 -10.85 23.96 -14.78
CA ALA A 119 -10.60 22.72 -15.47
C ALA A 119 -11.84 22.24 -16.23
N VAL A 120 -11.61 21.66 -17.40
CA VAL A 120 -12.64 21.14 -18.29
C VAL A 120 -12.45 19.64 -18.45
N LYS A 121 -13.55 18.88 -18.30
CA LYS A 121 -13.59 17.44 -18.51
C LYS A 121 -13.56 17.06 -19.99
N PRO A 122 -13.40 15.76 -20.33
CA PRO A 122 -13.51 15.28 -21.70
C PRO A 122 -14.86 15.61 -22.37
N ASP A 123 -15.95 15.63 -21.63
CA ASP A 123 -17.29 15.96 -22.11
C ASP A 123 -17.54 17.48 -22.30
N GLY A 124 -16.59 18.31 -21.93
CA GLY A 124 -16.68 19.77 -21.99
C GLY A 124 -17.25 20.43 -20.75
N SER A 125 -17.73 19.67 -19.77
CA SER A 125 -18.23 20.25 -18.53
C SER A 125 -17.09 20.84 -17.69
N GLN A 126 -17.34 21.99 -17.10
CA GLN A 126 -16.40 22.60 -16.16
C GLN A 126 -16.55 21.98 -14.77
N VAL A 127 -15.45 21.92 -14.04
CA VAL A 127 -15.42 21.55 -12.63
C VAL A 127 -14.67 22.59 -11.84
N TYR A 128 -15.02 22.73 -10.57
CA TYR A 128 -14.35 23.64 -9.65
C TYR A 128 -12.96 23.10 -9.29
N ARG A 129 -12.07 23.23 -10.26
CA ARG A 129 -10.62 23.04 -10.13
C ARG A 129 -9.92 24.06 -11.03
N MET A 130 -8.91 24.70 -10.49
CA MET A 130 -8.17 25.74 -11.22
C MET A 130 -7.19 25.09 -12.19
N CYS A 131 -7.09 25.68 -13.37
CA CYS A 131 -6.13 25.21 -14.38
C CYS A 131 -4.71 25.73 -14.07
N PRO A 132 -3.69 24.82 -13.91
CA PRO A 132 -2.30 25.25 -13.69
C PRO A 132 -1.64 25.93 -14.90
N MET A 133 -2.33 26.03 -16.04
CA MET A 133 -1.88 26.81 -17.19
C MET A 133 -2.32 28.27 -17.12
N ASP A 134 -3.18 28.70 -16.20
CA ASP A 134 -3.58 30.09 -16.02
C ASP A 134 -2.56 30.81 -15.12
N GLU A 135 -1.84 31.76 -15.68
CA GLU A 135 -0.81 32.55 -14.98
C GLU A 135 -1.35 33.35 -13.79
N ARG A 136 -2.61 33.77 -13.86
CA ARG A 136 -3.26 34.52 -12.76
C ARG A 136 -3.49 33.59 -11.56
N PHE A 137 -3.86 32.34 -11.83
CA PHE A 137 -3.97 31.31 -10.78
C PHE A 137 -2.61 30.99 -10.17
N LEU A 138 -1.57 30.80 -10.99
CA LEU A 138 -0.21 30.58 -10.47
C LEU A 138 0.29 31.76 -9.63
N SER A 139 -0.02 33.00 -10.04
CA SER A 139 0.30 34.21 -9.27
C SER A 139 -0.36 34.21 -7.89
N TYR A 140 -1.64 33.78 -7.79
CA TYR A 140 -2.34 33.61 -6.53
C TYR A 140 -1.67 32.56 -5.64
N ILE A 141 -1.37 31.37 -6.16
CA ILE A 141 -0.70 30.31 -5.41
C ILE A 141 0.68 30.76 -4.91
N SER A 142 1.45 31.44 -5.76
CA SER A 142 2.74 32.01 -5.36
C SER A 142 2.59 33.03 -4.22
N ALA A 143 1.58 33.91 -4.27
CA ALA A 143 1.29 34.86 -3.20
C ALA A 143 0.88 34.17 -1.90
N ALA A 144 0.04 33.13 -1.98
CA ALA A 144 -0.35 32.32 -0.83
C ALA A 144 0.86 31.65 -0.16
N CYS A 145 1.74 31.03 -0.95
CA CYS A 145 2.97 30.41 -0.45
C CYS A 145 3.90 31.43 0.21
N ARG A 146 4.10 32.61 -0.41
CA ARG A 146 4.87 33.70 0.21
C ARG A 146 4.27 34.22 1.49
N THR A 147 2.95 34.16 1.66
CA THR A 147 2.29 34.54 2.90
C THR A 147 2.65 33.58 4.02
N PHE A 148 2.58 32.27 3.77
CA PHE A 148 3.01 31.26 4.75
C PHE A 148 4.52 31.26 5.01
N ALA A 149 5.34 31.52 4.00
CA ALA A 149 6.80 31.59 4.12
C ALA A 149 7.32 32.69 5.06
N LYS A 150 6.48 33.69 5.38
CA LYS A 150 6.79 34.73 6.37
C LYS A 150 6.57 34.28 7.81
N GLU A 151 5.85 33.16 7.99
CA GLU A 151 5.59 32.58 9.31
C GLU A 151 6.75 31.64 9.70
N ASP A 152 6.93 31.44 11.00
CA ASP A 152 7.96 30.56 11.55
C ASP A 152 7.50 29.08 11.45
N ILE A 153 7.54 28.53 10.21
CA ILE A 153 7.17 27.13 9.92
C ILE A 153 8.41 26.29 9.65
N ASP A 154 8.39 25.04 10.16
CA ASP A 154 9.50 24.09 10.01
C ASP A 154 9.47 23.32 8.68
N PHE A 155 8.29 23.22 8.03
CA PHE A 155 8.09 22.54 6.75
C PHE A 155 6.76 22.94 6.10
N PHE A 156 6.61 22.60 4.82
CA PHE A 156 5.31 22.58 4.16
C PHE A 156 5.08 21.24 3.45
N MET A 157 3.81 20.86 3.31
CA MET A 157 3.38 19.68 2.58
C MET A 157 2.25 20.06 1.63
N ILE A 158 2.31 19.57 0.39
CA ILE A 158 1.24 19.74 -0.58
C ILE A 158 0.35 18.51 -0.54
N ASP A 159 -0.96 18.71 -0.32
CA ASP A 159 -1.92 17.61 -0.35
C ASP A 159 -2.18 17.12 -1.79
N ASP A 160 -2.81 15.97 -1.95
CA ASP A 160 -3.01 15.30 -3.25
C ASP A 160 -4.10 15.96 -4.14
N ASP A 161 -4.56 17.14 -3.79
CA ASP A 161 -5.56 17.95 -4.50
C ASP A 161 -5.05 18.61 -5.79
N THR A 162 -4.00 18.05 -6.38
CA THR A 162 -3.43 18.49 -7.66
C THR A 162 -3.79 17.56 -8.82
N ARG A 163 -4.77 16.67 -8.61
CA ARG A 163 -5.20 15.64 -9.56
C ARG A 163 -6.22 16.12 -10.57
N PHE A 164 -6.05 15.69 -11.84
CA PHE A 164 -7.03 15.84 -12.93
C PHE A 164 -7.31 14.45 -13.52
N VAL A 165 -8.32 13.77 -13.00
CA VAL A 165 -8.76 12.43 -13.47
C VAL A 165 -10.27 12.45 -13.67
N TRP A 166 -10.71 12.01 -14.85
CA TRP A 166 -12.12 11.97 -15.26
C TRP A 166 -12.36 10.64 -15.99
N ASP A 167 -13.22 9.78 -15.49
CA ASP A 167 -13.68 8.55 -16.14
C ASP A 167 -12.59 7.78 -16.91
N GLY A 168 -11.41 7.64 -16.31
CA GLY A 168 -10.26 6.96 -16.88
C GLY A 168 -9.42 7.79 -17.86
N ILE A 169 -9.87 8.97 -18.29
CA ILE A 169 -9.12 9.89 -19.17
C ILE A 169 -8.52 11.02 -18.34
N PRO A 170 -7.22 11.01 -18.06
CA PRO A 170 -6.59 12.06 -17.23
C PRO A 170 -6.30 13.31 -18.04
N GLY A 171 -6.46 14.48 -17.42
CA GLY A 171 -6.06 15.77 -17.98
C GLY A 171 -7.08 16.87 -17.75
N CYS A 172 -6.75 18.07 -18.20
CA CYS A 172 -7.65 19.21 -18.28
C CYS A 172 -7.80 19.60 -19.74
N PHE A 173 -9.02 19.58 -20.27
CA PHE A 173 -9.36 19.84 -21.67
C PHE A 173 -9.80 21.31 -21.90
N CYS A 174 -9.31 22.23 -21.08
CA CYS A 174 -9.60 23.65 -21.22
C CYS A 174 -8.87 24.28 -22.44
N PRO A 175 -9.31 25.47 -22.90
CA PRO A 175 -8.67 26.14 -24.03
C PRO A 175 -7.16 26.34 -23.90
N LEU A 176 -6.65 26.58 -22.68
CA LEU A 176 -5.21 26.78 -22.45
C LEU A 176 -4.40 25.49 -22.72
N HIS A 177 -4.88 24.32 -22.25
CA HIS A 177 -4.23 23.04 -22.51
C HIS A 177 -4.32 22.66 -24.00
N LEU A 178 -5.48 22.87 -24.63
CA LEU A 178 -5.67 22.60 -26.06
C LEU A 178 -4.79 23.49 -26.95
N ALA A 179 -4.65 24.77 -26.61
CA ALA A 179 -3.77 25.69 -27.31
C ALA A 179 -2.30 25.27 -27.22
N GLU A 180 -1.82 24.89 -26.03
CA GLU A 180 -0.45 24.39 -25.85
C GLU A 180 -0.20 23.09 -26.59
N PHE A 181 -1.17 22.17 -26.56
CA PHE A 181 -1.09 20.91 -27.31
C PHE A 181 -1.05 21.16 -28.82
N SER A 182 -1.91 22.05 -29.34
CA SER A 182 -1.92 22.46 -30.74
C SER A 182 -0.58 23.08 -31.17
N ARG A 183 -0.03 23.94 -30.33
CA ARG A 183 1.30 24.54 -30.56
C ARG A 183 2.42 23.49 -30.65
N ARG A 184 2.40 22.45 -29.77
CA ARG A 184 3.44 21.40 -29.78
C ARG A 184 3.33 20.43 -30.95
N THR A 185 2.11 20.17 -31.40
CA THR A 185 1.87 19.26 -32.52
C THR A 185 1.91 19.94 -33.89
N GLY A 186 1.84 21.26 -33.93
CA GLY A 186 1.83 22.04 -35.17
C GLY A 186 0.49 22.03 -35.92
N ARG A 187 -0.59 21.56 -35.29
CA ARG A 187 -1.96 21.59 -35.84
C ARG A 187 -2.96 22.00 -34.77
N ASN A 188 -4.09 22.56 -35.20
CA ASN A 188 -5.20 22.83 -34.29
C ASN A 188 -5.92 21.54 -33.89
N TRP A 189 -6.22 21.41 -32.62
CA TRP A 189 -6.96 20.29 -32.04
C TRP A 189 -8.21 20.77 -31.32
N SER A 190 -9.35 20.17 -31.65
CA SER A 190 -10.54 20.28 -30.80
C SER A 190 -10.44 19.34 -29.61
N ARG A 191 -11.24 19.57 -28.58
CA ARG A 191 -11.35 18.67 -27.42
C ARG A 191 -11.79 17.28 -27.84
N GLU A 192 -12.77 17.20 -28.73
CA GLU A 192 -13.36 15.97 -29.24
C GLU A 192 -12.31 15.11 -29.95
N GLU A 193 -11.45 15.72 -30.79
CA GLU A 193 -10.35 15.02 -31.47
C GLU A 193 -9.31 14.49 -30.50
N VAL A 194 -8.98 15.25 -29.41
CA VAL A 194 -8.05 14.77 -28.38
C VAL A 194 -8.64 13.60 -27.62
N VAL A 195 -9.92 13.66 -27.22
CA VAL A 195 -10.61 12.57 -26.53
C VAL A 195 -10.68 11.32 -27.42
N GLU A 196 -11.02 11.48 -28.71
CA GLU A 196 -11.04 10.37 -29.67
C GLU A 196 -9.68 9.72 -29.82
N MET A 197 -8.62 10.51 -30.00
CA MET A 197 -7.25 10.02 -30.07
C MET A 197 -6.85 9.19 -28.83
N LEU A 198 -7.10 9.73 -27.64
CA LEU A 198 -6.76 9.05 -26.38
C LEU A 198 -7.55 7.76 -26.18
N THR A 199 -8.79 7.70 -26.67
CA THR A 199 -9.66 6.52 -26.58
C THR A 199 -9.23 5.45 -27.57
N LYS A 200 -8.83 5.83 -28.79
CA LYS A 200 -8.45 4.88 -29.85
C LYS A 200 -7.03 4.34 -29.65
N ASP A 201 -6.07 5.19 -29.34
CA ASP A 201 -4.65 4.83 -29.19
C ASP A 201 -3.93 5.76 -28.22
N SER A 202 -4.00 5.43 -26.93
CA SER A 202 -3.31 6.17 -25.86
C SER A 202 -1.77 6.05 -25.94
N GLY A 203 -1.23 5.23 -26.81
CA GLY A 203 0.23 5.01 -27.01
C GLY A 203 0.81 5.77 -28.19
N CYS A 204 0.00 6.41 -29.04
CA CYS A 204 0.46 7.13 -30.22
C CYS A 204 1.37 8.33 -29.88
N LYS A 205 2.05 8.86 -30.88
CA LYS A 205 2.96 10.00 -30.73
C LYS A 205 2.27 11.24 -30.12
N ASP A 206 1.08 11.56 -30.58
CA ASP A 206 0.34 12.74 -30.13
C ASP A 206 -0.20 12.56 -28.70
N ALA A 207 -0.61 11.33 -28.33
CA ALA A 207 -0.98 11.03 -26.95
C ALA A 207 0.18 11.24 -25.97
N LYS A 208 1.41 10.92 -26.36
CA LYS A 208 2.62 11.20 -25.56
C LYS A 208 2.88 12.70 -25.42
N ILE A 209 2.62 13.49 -26.47
CA ILE A 209 2.72 14.95 -26.40
C ILE A 209 1.65 15.53 -25.47
N TRP A 210 0.42 14.99 -25.51
CA TRP A 210 -0.65 15.38 -24.59
C TRP A 210 -0.28 15.06 -23.13
N GLU A 211 0.31 13.88 -22.87
CA GLU A 211 0.82 13.52 -21.55
C GLU A 211 1.87 14.54 -21.07
N ALA A 212 2.82 14.90 -21.93
CA ALA A 212 3.84 15.91 -21.62
C ALA A 212 3.24 17.30 -21.29
N VAL A 213 2.20 17.74 -21.99
CA VAL A 213 1.49 19.00 -21.67
C VAL A 213 0.90 18.97 -20.26
N LYS A 214 0.28 17.85 -19.86
CA LYS A 214 -0.28 17.68 -18.52
C LYS A 214 0.80 17.70 -17.43
N VAL A 215 1.87 16.94 -17.65
CA VAL A 215 2.99 16.88 -16.72
C VAL A 215 3.64 18.25 -16.54
N ASP A 216 3.85 18.97 -17.64
CA ASP A 216 4.43 20.31 -17.60
C ASP A 216 3.55 21.32 -16.86
N SER A 217 2.23 21.20 -16.97
CA SER A 217 1.31 22.05 -16.20
C SER A 217 1.43 21.85 -14.69
N LEU A 218 1.58 20.60 -14.24
CA LEU A 218 1.83 20.28 -12.83
C LEU A 218 3.25 20.68 -12.40
N ARG A 219 4.24 20.47 -13.25
CA ARG A 219 5.63 20.89 -13.00
C ARG A 219 5.71 22.40 -12.75
N ARG A 220 4.99 23.20 -13.55
CA ARG A 220 4.88 24.65 -13.35
C ARG A 220 4.26 24.99 -12.00
N LEU A 221 3.17 24.31 -11.64
CA LEU A 221 2.52 24.51 -10.34
C LEU A 221 3.48 24.23 -9.17
N PHE A 222 4.18 23.08 -9.18
CA PHE A 222 5.09 22.73 -8.10
C PHE A 222 6.31 23.65 -8.03
N LYS A 223 6.86 24.10 -9.16
CA LYS A 223 7.90 25.13 -9.19
C LYS A 223 7.41 26.45 -8.60
N THR A 224 6.22 26.90 -8.97
CA THR A 224 5.60 28.11 -8.43
C THR A 224 5.42 28.04 -6.91
N ILE A 225 5.01 26.89 -6.39
CA ILE A 225 4.89 26.63 -4.95
C ILE A 225 6.27 26.69 -4.29
N ARG A 226 7.27 25.98 -4.83
CA ARG A 226 8.64 26.00 -4.30
C ARG A 226 9.22 27.41 -4.24
N GLU A 227 9.13 28.16 -5.33
CA GLU A 227 9.56 29.56 -5.42
C GLU A 227 8.83 30.47 -4.43
N GLY A 228 7.55 30.20 -4.20
CA GLY A 228 6.75 30.92 -3.22
C GLY A 228 7.21 30.70 -1.77
N PHE A 229 7.60 29.49 -1.41
CA PHE A 229 8.14 29.17 -0.07
C PHE A 229 9.63 29.53 0.09
N GLY A 230 10.36 29.79 -1.02
CA GLY A 230 11.80 30.14 -0.99
C GLY A 230 12.70 28.94 -0.64
N ASP A 231 13.96 29.18 -0.35
CA ASP A 231 15.01 28.17 -0.27
C ASP A 231 15.40 27.77 1.19
N SER A 232 14.55 28.08 2.16
CA SER A 232 14.81 27.77 3.59
C SER A 232 13.84 26.79 4.22
N ILE A 233 12.68 26.57 3.62
CA ILE A 233 11.61 25.76 4.20
C ILE A 233 11.49 24.43 3.44
N PRO A 234 11.73 23.27 4.09
CA PRO A 234 11.63 21.96 3.44
C PRO A 234 10.21 21.67 2.94
N GLY A 235 10.11 21.10 1.73
CA GLY A 235 8.83 20.75 1.11
C GLY A 235 8.62 19.25 0.98
N MET A 236 7.35 18.82 1.08
CA MET A 236 6.92 17.44 0.96
C MET A 236 5.70 17.32 0.04
N LEU A 237 5.54 16.18 -0.60
CA LEU A 237 4.47 15.91 -1.57
C LEU A 237 3.53 14.79 -1.11
N CYS A 238 2.23 15.03 -1.16
CA CYS A 238 1.25 13.94 -1.22
C CYS A 238 0.85 13.67 -2.67
N VAL A 239 0.81 12.39 -3.05
CA VAL A 239 0.39 11.99 -4.39
C VAL A 239 -0.97 11.31 -4.37
N CYS A 240 -1.82 11.70 -5.31
CA CYS A 240 -2.92 10.87 -5.75
C CYS A 240 -2.36 9.82 -6.70
N TRP A 241 -2.76 8.55 -6.53
CA TRP A 241 -2.25 7.45 -7.35
C TRP A 241 -2.90 7.41 -8.75
N SER A 242 -2.99 8.56 -9.40
CA SER A 242 -3.35 8.69 -10.81
C SER A 242 -2.10 8.51 -11.69
N LYS A 243 -2.30 8.16 -12.95
CA LYS A 243 -1.20 7.87 -13.88
C LYS A 243 -0.14 8.97 -13.90
N CYS A 244 -0.55 10.23 -14.05
CA CYS A 244 0.36 11.36 -14.15
C CYS A 244 1.16 11.57 -12.85
N HIS A 245 0.51 11.50 -11.68
CA HIS A 245 1.18 11.70 -10.40
C HIS A 245 2.14 10.56 -10.06
N LYS A 246 1.72 9.29 -10.25
CA LYS A 246 2.56 8.15 -9.84
C LYS A 246 3.86 8.04 -10.64
N GLU A 247 3.80 8.29 -11.94
CA GLU A 247 4.96 8.19 -12.83
C GLU A 247 5.96 9.35 -12.61
N HIS A 248 5.50 10.52 -12.11
CA HIS A 248 6.29 11.72 -11.87
C HIS A 248 6.40 12.10 -10.38
N ALA A 249 5.94 11.26 -9.46
CA ALA A 249 5.92 11.54 -8.03
C ALA A 249 7.29 11.91 -7.48
N ARG A 250 8.33 11.21 -7.91
CA ARG A 250 9.72 11.49 -7.52
C ARG A 250 10.16 12.87 -8.02
N GLU A 251 9.97 13.17 -9.30
CA GLU A 251 10.32 14.46 -9.91
C GLU A 251 9.62 15.62 -9.18
N PHE A 252 8.32 15.49 -8.91
CA PHE A 252 7.56 16.52 -8.23
C PHE A 252 8.02 16.72 -6.77
N ALA A 253 8.36 15.64 -6.07
CA ALA A 253 8.92 15.72 -4.73
C ALA A 253 10.33 16.35 -4.73
N GLU A 254 11.16 16.07 -5.73
CA GLU A 254 12.49 16.69 -5.92
C GLU A 254 12.36 18.19 -6.19
N ILE A 255 11.34 18.63 -6.96
CA ILE A 255 11.06 20.07 -7.17
C ILE A 255 10.71 20.78 -5.86
N LEU A 256 9.97 20.11 -4.96
CA LEU A 256 9.54 20.71 -3.69
C LEU A 256 10.62 20.65 -2.60
N ALA A 257 11.58 19.73 -2.72
CA ALA A 257 12.65 19.55 -1.74
C ALA A 257 13.67 20.70 -1.79
N LEU A 258 14.32 20.94 -0.64
CA LEU A 258 15.50 21.81 -0.58
C LEU A 258 16.74 21.12 -1.17
N PRO A 259 17.75 21.86 -1.61
CA PRO A 259 19.06 21.28 -1.90
C PRO A 259 19.59 20.47 -0.71
N GLY A 260 19.92 19.18 -0.95
CA GLY A 260 20.37 18.27 0.09
C GLY A 260 19.25 17.63 0.94
N GLN A 261 17.99 17.99 0.77
CA GLN A 261 16.87 17.30 1.37
C GLN A 261 16.60 15.98 0.61
N THR A 262 16.45 14.88 1.33
CA THR A 262 15.87 13.66 0.75
C THR A 262 14.41 13.92 0.39
N PRO A 263 14.00 13.74 -0.88
CA PRO A 263 12.62 13.96 -1.29
C PRO A 263 11.64 13.12 -0.49
N VAL A 264 10.47 13.66 -0.19
CA VAL A 264 9.41 12.99 0.60
C VAL A 264 8.16 12.84 -0.24
N VAL A 265 7.67 11.61 -0.34
CA VAL A 265 6.42 11.26 -1.02
C VAL A 265 5.48 10.56 -0.06
N ARG A 266 4.30 11.12 0.18
CA ARG A 266 3.19 10.41 0.83
C ARG A 266 2.37 9.71 -0.24
N GLY A 267 2.38 8.39 -0.21
CA GLY A 267 1.52 7.54 -1.05
C GLY A 267 0.05 7.64 -0.64
N ASN A 268 -0.81 6.89 -1.36
CA ASN A 268 -2.24 6.91 -1.08
C ASN A 268 -2.78 5.50 -0.78
N GLY A 269 -3.78 5.41 0.11
CA GLY A 269 -4.37 4.15 0.54
C GLY A 269 -4.64 4.08 2.05
N ALA A 270 -5.35 5.07 2.58
CA ALA A 270 -5.70 5.13 4.00
C ALA A 270 -6.81 4.14 4.40
N PRO A 271 -6.88 3.76 5.68
CA PRO A 271 -7.96 2.90 6.21
C PRO A 271 -9.24 3.71 6.48
N TYR A 272 -9.82 4.32 5.44
CA TYR A 272 -10.93 5.28 5.56
C TYR A 272 -12.18 4.72 6.26
N HIS A 273 -12.53 3.47 6.02
CA HIS A 273 -13.82 2.91 6.47
C HIS A 273 -13.62 1.68 7.36
N GLY A 274 -14.38 1.64 8.44
CA GLY A 274 -14.43 0.50 9.36
C GLY A 274 -15.49 -0.54 9.02
N SER A 275 -15.93 -0.67 7.77
CA SER A 275 -16.92 -1.68 7.38
C SER A 275 -16.30 -3.08 7.36
N GLY A 276 -17.12 -4.12 7.61
CA GLY A 276 -16.68 -5.52 7.55
C GLY A 276 -16.08 -5.95 6.20
N LYS A 277 -16.35 -5.21 5.12
CA LYS A 277 -15.73 -5.44 3.81
C LYS A 277 -14.25 -5.11 3.78
N ASP A 278 -13.77 -4.32 4.73
CA ASP A 278 -12.40 -3.81 4.79
C ASP A 278 -11.53 -4.55 5.82
N LEU A 279 -11.93 -5.72 6.31
CA LEU A 279 -11.09 -6.55 7.18
C LEU A 279 -9.74 -6.86 6.54
N PHE A 280 -9.71 -6.98 5.21
CA PHE A 280 -8.52 -7.26 4.41
C PHE A 280 -7.80 -6.00 3.91
N HIS A 281 -8.23 -4.81 4.35
CA HIS A 281 -7.66 -3.54 3.89
C HIS A 281 -6.14 -3.49 4.04
N VAL A 282 -5.61 -3.93 5.18
CA VAL A 282 -4.17 -3.89 5.45
C VAL A 282 -3.36 -4.72 4.45
N VAL A 283 -3.91 -5.86 4.00
CA VAL A 283 -3.27 -6.73 3.00
C VAL A 283 -3.17 -6.02 1.65
N GLY A 284 -4.28 -5.48 1.17
CA GLY A 284 -4.30 -4.69 -0.07
C GLY A 284 -3.47 -3.40 0.02
N ALA A 285 -3.41 -2.77 1.20
CA ALA A 285 -2.56 -1.63 1.44
C ALA A 285 -1.07 -1.99 1.31
N CYS A 286 -0.60 -3.09 1.93
CA CYS A 286 0.79 -3.55 1.79
C CYS A 286 1.17 -3.75 0.31
N SER A 287 0.31 -4.40 -0.47
CA SER A 287 0.51 -4.60 -1.91
C SER A 287 0.57 -3.28 -2.68
N SER A 288 -0.38 -2.40 -2.42
CA SER A 288 -0.44 -1.08 -3.07
C SER A 288 0.80 -0.26 -2.76
N TYR A 289 1.22 -0.20 -1.50
CA TYR A 289 2.41 0.57 -1.10
C TYR A 289 3.71 -0.03 -1.64
N ALA A 290 3.86 -1.35 -1.67
CA ALA A 290 5.00 -2.00 -2.30
C ALA A 290 5.13 -1.60 -3.79
N SER A 291 3.99 -1.58 -4.51
CA SER A 291 3.94 -1.13 -5.91
C SER A 291 4.26 0.35 -6.06
N GLN A 292 3.73 1.20 -5.18
CA GLN A 292 3.98 2.64 -5.17
C GLN A 292 5.47 2.94 -4.91
N MET A 293 6.05 2.32 -3.89
CA MET A 293 7.49 2.48 -3.58
C MET A 293 8.38 2.01 -4.72
N ALA A 294 8.05 0.89 -5.35
CA ALA A 294 8.80 0.38 -6.51
C ALA A 294 8.74 1.33 -7.72
N THR A 295 7.62 2.05 -7.90
CA THR A 295 7.46 3.05 -8.98
C THR A 295 8.26 4.32 -8.69
N VAL A 296 8.25 4.80 -7.45
CA VAL A 296 9.00 6.01 -7.03
C VAL A 296 10.51 5.73 -6.99
N GLY A 297 10.90 4.52 -6.62
CA GLY A 297 12.29 4.08 -6.54
C GLY A 297 13.02 4.49 -5.26
N ASP A 298 14.28 4.09 -5.17
CA ASP A 298 15.14 4.32 -4.01
C ASP A 298 15.54 5.80 -3.84
N GLY A 299 15.97 6.18 -2.64
CA GLY A 299 16.45 7.54 -2.34
C GLY A 299 15.33 8.54 -2.04
N VAL A 300 14.11 8.07 -1.78
CA VAL A 300 12.94 8.84 -1.36
C VAL A 300 12.48 8.37 0.01
N ILE A 301 12.09 9.28 0.89
CA ILE A 301 11.36 8.95 2.10
C ILE A 301 9.89 8.72 1.69
N TYR A 302 9.46 7.46 1.78
CA TYR A 302 8.08 7.12 1.44
C TYR A 302 7.21 7.08 2.70
N MET A 303 6.14 7.86 2.72
CA MET A 303 5.20 7.98 3.83
C MET A 303 3.86 7.36 3.48
N GLN A 304 3.21 6.78 4.47
CA GLN A 304 1.86 6.24 4.33
C GLN A 304 0.79 7.31 4.56
N GLU A 305 -0.37 7.10 3.97
CA GLU A 305 -1.60 7.82 4.32
C GLU A 305 -2.31 7.06 5.44
N ALA A 306 -2.65 7.78 6.50
CA ALA A 306 -3.32 7.22 7.66
C ALA A 306 -4.46 8.18 8.08
N ASP A 307 -5.57 8.11 7.36
CA ASP A 307 -6.68 9.05 7.45
C ASP A 307 -7.95 8.33 7.91
N THR A 308 -8.76 9.00 8.72
CA THR A 308 -10.02 8.51 9.26
C THR A 308 -11.25 9.13 8.60
N CYS A 309 -11.13 9.65 7.37
CA CYS A 309 -12.27 10.23 6.65
C CYS A 309 -13.47 9.27 6.65
N PRO A 310 -14.67 9.73 6.96
CA PRO A 310 -15.16 11.11 7.13
C PRO A 310 -14.93 11.73 8.53
N HIS A 311 -13.92 11.30 9.27
CA HIS A 311 -13.49 11.83 10.58
C HIS A 311 -14.58 11.74 11.65
N THR A 312 -15.32 10.65 11.67
CA THR A 312 -16.34 10.35 12.67
C THR A 312 -15.83 9.29 13.67
N LEU A 313 -16.48 9.16 14.81
CA LEU A 313 -16.20 8.11 15.79
C LEU A 313 -16.35 6.67 15.21
N TRP A 314 -17.10 6.54 14.11
CA TRP A 314 -17.46 5.27 13.47
C TRP A 314 -16.58 4.91 12.27
N ALA A 315 -15.65 5.78 11.87
CA ALA A 315 -14.88 5.56 10.66
C ALA A 315 -13.82 4.46 10.85
N THR A 316 -12.77 4.73 11.60
CA THR A 316 -11.66 3.79 11.77
C THR A 316 -11.29 3.69 13.25
N SER A 317 -11.19 2.48 13.80
CA SER A 317 -10.76 2.29 15.18
C SER A 317 -9.27 2.60 15.35
N ALA A 318 -8.87 3.00 16.57
CA ALA A 318 -7.46 3.24 16.89
C ALA A 318 -6.60 1.98 16.70
N VAL A 319 -7.15 0.80 17.01
CA VAL A 319 -6.48 -0.50 16.78
C VAL A 319 -6.20 -0.72 15.31
N ARG A 320 -7.19 -0.52 14.44
CA ARG A 320 -7.04 -0.66 12.99
C ARG A 320 -6.04 0.34 12.42
N MET A 321 -6.09 1.59 12.88
CA MET A 321 -5.11 2.61 12.50
C MET A 321 -3.70 2.19 12.89
N MET A 322 -3.50 1.73 14.12
CA MET A 322 -2.20 1.28 14.59
C MET A 322 -1.67 0.07 13.81
N ASN A 323 -2.56 -0.90 13.50
CA ASN A 323 -2.21 -2.04 12.67
C ASN A 323 -1.76 -1.62 11.26
N HIS A 324 -2.47 -0.70 10.65
CA HIS A 324 -2.10 -0.12 9.35
C HIS A 324 -0.71 0.52 9.40
N LEU A 325 -0.44 1.37 10.41
CA LEU A 325 0.84 2.03 10.59
C LEU A 325 2.00 1.04 10.74
N VAL A 326 1.83 0.01 11.60
CA VAL A 326 2.86 -1.02 11.84
C VAL A 326 3.14 -1.84 10.59
N MET A 327 2.08 -2.36 9.95
CA MET A 327 2.25 -3.26 8.80
C MET A 327 2.91 -2.55 7.61
N LEU A 328 2.57 -1.29 7.35
CA LEU A 328 3.20 -0.52 6.28
C LEU A 328 4.61 -0.04 6.64
N ALA A 329 4.92 0.21 7.92
CA ALA A 329 6.29 0.44 8.35
C ALA A 329 7.18 -0.79 8.10
N LEU A 330 6.66 -1.99 8.39
CA LEU A 330 7.34 -3.26 8.08
C LEU A 330 7.44 -3.53 6.57
N GLU A 331 6.55 -2.98 5.76
CA GLU A 331 6.66 -3.02 4.29
C GLU A 331 7.75 -2.09 3.74
N GLY A 332 8.17 -1.09 4.50
CA GLY A 332 9.25 -0.17 4.15
C GLY A 332 8.90 1.32 4.21
N CYS A 333 7.66 1.69 4.54
CA CYS A 333 7.30 3.08 4.75
C CYS A 333 8.06 3.66 5.95
N LYS A 334 8.56 4.89 5.81
CA LYS A 334 9.41 5.55 6.82
C LYS A 334 8.71 6.69 7.56
N GLY A 335 7.39 6.78 7.44
CA GLY A 335 6.56 7.78 8.07
C GLY A 335 5.10 7.70 7.65
N ALA A 336 4.28 8.63 8.14
CA ALA A 336 2.87 8.75 7.77
C ALA A 336 2.37 10.20 7.85
N LYS A 337 1.39 10.52 7.00
CA LYS A 337 0.46 11.64 7.22
C LYS A 337 -0.77 11.06 7.92
N ILE A 338 -0.94 11.38 9.20
CA ILE A 338 -1.98 10.83 10.08
C ILE A 338 -3.07 11.88 10.27
N TRP A 339 -4.31 11.54 9.99
CA TRP A 339 -5.45 12.42 10.20
C TRP A 339 -6.50 11.76 11.08
N ILE A 340 -6.44 12.04 12.37
CA ILE A 340 -7.31 11.48 13.41
C ILE A 340 -8.22 12.54 14.06
N THR A 341 -8.10 13.80 13.65
CA THR A 341 -8.80 14.94 14.24
C THR A 341 -9.89 15.44 13.30
N ARG A 342 -11.08 15.69 13.81
CA ARG A 342 -12.18 16.26 12.96
C ARG A 342 -11.86 17.68 12.51
N THR A 343 -12.11 17.94 11.23
CA THR A 343 -11.91 19.27 10.64
C THR A 343 -13.08 20.23 10.91
N GLY A 344 -14.29 19.72 11.01
CA GLY A 344 -15.50 20.54 11.10
C GLY A 344 -15.92 20.92 12.53
N ASN A 345 -15.59 20.10 13.52
CA ASN A 345 -15.95 20.34 14.91
C ASN A 345 -14.89 19.77 15.86
N TYR A 346 -13.94 20.61 16.23
CA TYR A 346 -12.79 20.20 17.03
C TYR A 346 -13.17 19.79 18.46
N HIS A 347 -14.28 20.28 19.02
CA HIS A 347 -14.69 20.05 20.40
C HIS A 347 -15.04 18.59 20.75
N GLU A 348 -15.00 17.67 19.80
CA GLU A 348 -15.13 16.24 20.11
C GLU A 348 -13.79 15.64 20.57
N LYS A 349 -13.39 15.96 21.78
CA LYS A 349 -12.17 15.42 22.43
C LYS A 349 -12.10 13.90 22.51
N LYS A 350 -13.25 13.20 22.48
CA LYS A 350 -13.33 11.74 22.66
C LYS A 350 -12.72 10.94 21.51
N SER A 351 -12.82 11.42 20.27
CA SER A 351 -12.29 10.67 19.11
C SER A 351 -10.75 10.61 19.11
N GLY A 352 -10.07 11.70 19.42
CA GLY A 352 -8.60 11.77 19.44
C GLY A 352 -7.97 10.99 20.61
N ALA A 353 -8.64 10.88 21.75
CA ALA A 353 -8.09 10.27 22.95
C ALA A 353 -7.71 8.79 22.78
N ALA A 354 -8.54 8.01 22.05
CA ALA A 354 -8.28 6.60 21.80
C ALA A 354 -7.04 6.40 20.91
N TYR A 355 -6.85 7.24 19.90
CA TYR A 355 -5.66 7.20 19.04
C TYR A 355 -4.40 7.60 19.79
N ARG A 356 -4.43 8.72 20.55
CA ARG A 356 -3.29 9.16 21.37
C ARG A 356 -2.85 8.09 22.35
N ARG A 357 -3.79 7.45 23.05
CA ARG A 357 -3.46 6.33 23.95
C ARG A 357 -2.81 5.18 23.20
N MET A 358 -3.38 4.75 22.08
CA MET A 358 -2.82 3.66 21.28
C MET A 358 -1.42 3.99 20.74
N PHE A 359 -1.18 5.24 20.32
CA PHE A 359 0.13 5.69 19.85
C PHE A 359 1.16 5.75 20.98
N ASN A 360 0.76 6.20 22.17
CA ASN A 360 1.60 6.20 23.37
C ASN A 360 1.98 4.76 23.77
N GLU A 361 1.00 3.88 23.93
CA GLU A 361 1.20 2.49 24.32
C GLU A 361 2.10 1.70 23.35
N ASN A 362 2.18 2.13 22.08
CA ASN A 362 2.94 1.46 21.03
C ASN A 362 4.11 2.31 20.48
N LYS A 363 4.57 3.31 21.22
CA LYS A 363 5.66 4.22 20.80
C LYS A 363 6.94 3.46 20.46
N GLY A 364 7.37 2.55 21.34
CA GLY A 364 8.58 1.77 21.14
C GLY A 364 8.47 0.78 19.97
N LEU A 365 7.30 0.12 19.85
CA LEU A 365 6.99 -0.75 18.71
C LEU A 365 7.10 0.02 17.38
N MET A 366 6.53 1.22 17.29
CA MET A 366 6.61 2.04 16.08
C MET A 366 8.02 2.49 15.76
N GLN A 367 8.79 2.87 16.77
CA GLN A 367 10.20 3.23 16.60
C GLN A 367 11.00 2.05 16.05
N TRP A 368 10.79 0.84 16.58
CA TRP A 368 11.42 -0.37 16.07
C TRP A 368 10.98 -0.68 14.64
N ALA A 369 9.66 -0.72 14.36
CA ALA A 369 9.12 -1.05 13.04
C ALA A 369 9.59 -0.07 11.93
N THR A 370 9.76 1.22 12.27
CA THR A 370 10.27 2.24 11.34
C THR A 370 11.75 2.06 11.01
N ASN A 371 12.54 1.63 12.00
CA ASN A 371 13.99 1.57 11.88
C ASN A 371 14.50 0.18 11.43
N VAL A 372 13.73 -0.87 11.69
CA VAL A 372 14.10 -2.21 11.27
C VAL A 372 14.22 -2.31 9.75
N LYS A 373 15.32 -2.90 9.28
CA LYS A 373 15.50 -3.31 7.89
C LYS A 373 15.19 -4.80 7.80
N LEU A 374 13.93 -5.11 7.50
CA LEU A 374 13.47 -6.48 7.40
C LEU A 374 13.68 -7.00 5.97
N SER A 375 14.62 -7.94 5.81
CA SER A 375 14.76 -8.70 4.56
C SER A 375 13.66 -9.76 4.51
N ARG A 376 12.54 -9.43 3.88
CA ARG A 376 11.36 -10.30 3.79
C ARG A 376 11.65 -11.57 2.98
N GLN A 377 11.05 -12.67 3.43
CA GLN A 377 11.17 -14.00 2.84
C GLN A 377 9.78 -14.55 2.54
N GLY A 378 9.69 -15.53 1.65
CA GLY A 378 8.44 -16.18 1.28
C GLY A 378 8.28 -16.34 -0.21
N VAL A 379 7.05 -16.60 -0.65
CA VAL A 379 6.70 -16.64 -2.07
C VAL A 379 6.86 -15.25 -2.68
N VAL A 380 7.54 -15.16 -3.80
CA VAL A 380 7.79 -13.88 -4.48
C VAL A 380 6.58 -13.49 -5.33
N ILE A 381 6.10 -12.28 -5.12
CA ILE A 381 5.08 -11.64 -5.96
C ILE A 381 5.78 -10.53 -6.74
N PRO A 382 5.95 -10.65 -8.07
CA PRO A 382 6.57 -9.61 -8.86
C PRO A 382 5.77 -8.31 -8.82
N VAL A 383 6.47 -7.18 -8.62
CA VAL A 383 5.88 -5.85 -8.66
C VAL A 383 6.06 -5.28 -10.06
N CYS A 384 4.96 -5.16 -10.79
CA CYS A 384 4.98 -4.79 -12.20
C CYS A 384 4.10 -3.57 -12.51
N GLY A 385 3.63 -2.84 -11.50
CA GLY A 385 2.74 -1.69 -11.71
C GLY A 385 1.74 -1.50 -10.58
N PRO A 386 0.73 -0.65 -10.76
CA PRO A 386 -0.27 -0.40 -9.73
C PRO A 386 -1.01 -1.68 -9.33
N SER A 387 -1.42 -1.73 -8.07
CA SER A 387 -2.08 -2.88 -7.44
C SER A 387 -3.12 -3.54 -8.33
N HIS A 388 -2.84 -4.75 -8.71
CA HIS A 388 -3.75 -5.63 -9.44
C HIS A 388 -3.97 -6.92 -8.65
N LEU A 389 -4.86 -7.77 -9.15
CA LEU A 389 -5.06 -9.10 -8.63
C LEU A 389 -3.72 -9.85 -8.58
N ASN A 390 -3.30 -10.26 -7.39
CA ASN A 390 -2.07 -11.02 -7.19
C ASN A 390 -2.26 -12.18 -6.21
N PHE A 391 -1.37 -13.15 -6.28
CA PHE A 391 -1.41 -14.34 -5.43
C PHE A 391 -1.23 -14.04 -3.93
N GLY A 392 -0.41 -13.02 -3.60
CA GLY A 392 -0.11 -12.66 -2.21
C GLY A 392 -1.36 -12.23 -1.47
N ASP A 393 -2.00 -11.17 -1.94
CA ASP A 393 -3.16 -10.57 -1.28
C ASP A 393 -4.39 -11.47 -1.30
N ARG A 394 -4.58 -12.18 -2.41
CA ARG A 394 -5.85 -12.90 -2.66
C ARG A 394 -5.84 -14.33 -2.17
N TYR A 395 -4.68 -14.85 -1.80
CA TYR A 395 -4.59 -16.21 -1.33
C TYR A 395 -3.55 -16.43 -0.22
N LEU A 396 -2.26 -16.17 -0.47
CA LEU A 396 -1.19 -16.51 0.47
C LEU A 396 -1.34 -15.80 1.82
N ALA A 397 -1.72 -14.52 1.80
CA ALA A 397 -2.00 -13.75 3.01
C ALA A 397 -3.05 -14.42 3.92
N LEU A 398 -4.04 -15.06 3.33
CA LEU A 398 -5.20 -15.60 4.04
C LEU A 398 -4.98 -17.01 4.55
N ILE A 399 -4.04 -17.74 3.97
CA ILE A 399 -3.65 -19.07 4.43
C ILE A 399 -2.44 -19.04 5.37
N GLY A 400 -1.96 -17.85 5.75
CA GLY A 400 -0.81 -17.71 6.64
C GLY A 400 0.52 -18.14 6.02
N MET A 401 0.66 -18.05 4.70
CA MET A 401 1.90 -18.33 3.97
C MET A 401 2.68 -17.05 3.76
N PRO A 402 3.94 -16.97 4.20
CA PRO A 402 4.77 -15.81 3.94
C PRO A 402 4.97 -15.55 2.46
N TYR A 403 4.88 -14.29 2.08
CA TYR A 403 5.17 -13.80 0.74
C TYR A 403 5.85 -12.44 0.82
N ARG A 404 6.51 -12.04 -0.27
CA ARG A 404 7.14 -10.74 -0.40
C ARG A 404 6.93 -10.16 -1.79
N PHE A 405 6.92 -8.86 -1.87
CA PHE A 405 6.95 -8.15 -3.15
C PHE A 405 8.40 -7.95 -3.61
N GLY A 406 8.64 -8.00 -4.93
CA GLY A 406 9.96 -7.75 -5.49
C GLY A 406 10.28 -8.53 -6.75
N LYS A 407 11.54 -8.53 -7.12
CA LYS A 407 12.02 -9.28 -8.29
C LYS A 407 12.04 -10.78 -8.00
N ALA A 408 11.65 -11.58 -8.98
CA ALA A 408 11.78 -13.03 -8.97
C ALA A 408 13.26 -13.44 -8.93
N ARG A 409 13.54 -14.53 -8.21
CA ARG A 409 14.88 -15.15 -8.17
C ARG A 409 14.73 -16.65 -8.46
N PRO A 410 15.68 -17.28 -9.15
CA PRO A 410 15.55 -18.68 -9.55
C PRO A 410 15.45 -19.70 -8.40
N ASP A 411 16.02 -19.37 -7.24
CA ASP A 411 16.04 -20.21 -6.04
C ASP A 411 14.76 -20.05 -5.18
N GLU A 412 13.96 -19.01 -5.41
CA GLU A 412 12.73 -18.72 -4.70
C GLU A 412 11.50 -19.15 -5.51
N VAL A 413 10.38 -19.44 -4.83
CA VAL A 413 9.11 -19.70 -5.49
C VAL A 413 8.45 -18.38 -5.87
N THR A 414 8.12 -18.20 -7.14
CA THR A 414 7.45 -17.01 -7.66
C THR A 414 6.00 -17.35 -8.03
N ALA A 415 5.03 -16.55 -7.62
CA ALA A 415 3.62 -16.74 -7.95
C ALA A 415 3.14 -15.67 -8.94
N LEU A 416 2.48 -16.10 -10.01
CA LEU A 416 2.04 -15.25 -11.12
C LEU A 416 0.56 -15.44 -11.40
N THR A 417 -0.14 -14.33 -11.59
CA THR A 417 -1.47 -14.27 -12.20
C THR A 417 -1.37 -13.76 -13.64
N LYS A 418 -2.47 -13.87 -14.39
CA LYS A 418 -2.56 -13.30 -15.74
C LYS A 418 -2.23 -11.80 -15.75
N GLU A 419 -2.79 -11.07 -14.81
CA GLU A 419 -2.62 -9.62 -14.68
C GLU A 419 -1.16 -9.21 -14.45
N THR A 420 -0.41 -10.02 -13.71
CA THR A 420 1.04 -9.82 -13.54
C THR A 420 1.80 -10.11 -14.86
N LEU A 421 1.44 -11.18 -15.54
CA LEU A 421 2.10 -11.59 -16.79
C LEU A 421 1.91 -10.56 -17.91
N GLU A 422 0.76 -9.91 -17.99
CA GLU A 422 0.46 -8.87 -19.00
C GLU A 422 1.36 -7.64 -18.90
N LEU A 423 1.99 -7.43 -17.74
CA LEU A 423 2.90 -6.32 -17.48
C LEU A 423 4.39 -6.69 -17.70
N LEU A 424 4.70 -7.96 -17.96
CA LEU A 424 6.07 -8.44 -18.13
C LEU A 424 6.44 -8.59 -19.61
N SER A 425 7.73 -8.36 -19.92
CA SER A 425 8.24 -8.69 -21.26
C SER A 425 8.33 -10.20 -21.45
N ARG A 426 8.40 -10.61 -22.73
CA ARG A 426 8.54 -12.04 -23.09
C ARG A 426 9.81 -12.66 -22.51
N GLU A 427 10.90 -11.90 -22.50
CA GLU A 427 12.20 -12.28 -21.94
C GLU A 427 12.12 -12.49 -20.44
N ALA A 428 11.51 -11.53 -19.71
CA ALA A 428 11.29 -11.62 -18.26
C ALA A 428 10.42 -12.83 -17.89
N ILE A 429 9.36 -13.11 -18.65
CA ILE A 429 8.53 -14.30 -18.47
C ILE A 429 9.36 -15.57 -18.66
N SER A 430 10.16 -15.66 -19.74
CA SER A 430 10.99 -16.84 -20.02
C SER A 430 12.06 -17.06 -18.95
N GLU A 431 12.62 -16.00 -18.39
CA GLU A 431 13.56 -16.05 -17.27
C GLU A 431 12.88 -16.57 -15.99
N ILE A 432 11.73 -16.01 -15.63
CA ILE A 432 10.97 -16.46 -14.45
C ILE A 432 10.58 -17.93 -14.56
N LEU A 433 10.13 -18.38 -15.76
CA LEU A 433 9.76 -19.77 -16.01
C LEU A 433 10.95 -20.76 -16.00
N SER A 434 12.19 -20.28 -15.92
CA SER A 434 13.36 -21.13 -15.65
C SER A 434 13.61 -21.39 -14.16
N GLY A 435 12.84 -20.74 -13.27
CA GLY A 435 12.86 -20.90 -11.83
C GLY A 435 11.74 -21.78 -11.29
N LYS A 436 11.32 -21.51 -10.06
CA LYS A 436 10.25 -22.22 -9.34
C LYS A 436 8.99 -21.35 -9.39
N VAL A 437 7.95 -21.79 -10.08
CA VAL A 437 6.80 -20.94 -10.39
C VAL A 437 5.47 -21.61 -10.06
N ILE A 438 4.54 -20.83 -9.46
CA ILE A 438 3.13 -21.19 -9.32
C ILE A 438 2.28 -20.28 -10.22
N LEU A 439 1.37 -20.89 -10.98
CA LEU A 439 0.47 -20.25 -11.92
C LEU A 439 -0.98 -20.58 -11.56
N ASP A 440 -1.87 -19.61 -11.66
CA ASP A 440 -3.31 -19.88 -11.65
C ASP A 440 -3.83 -20.25 -13.05
N GLY A 441 -5.09 -20.69 -13.13
CA GLY A 441 -5.69 -21.13 -14.38
C GLY A 441 -5.66 -20.07 -15.49
N PRO A 442 -6.09 -18.82 -15.24
CA PRO A 442 -5.98 -17.73 -16.22
C PRO A 442 -4.56 -17.45 -16.71
N ALA A 443 -3.57 -17.50 -15.81
CA ALA A 443 -2.16 -17.35 -16.18
C ALA A 443 -1.70 -18.46 -17.11
N ALA A 444 -2.07 -19.71 -16.83
CA ALA A 444 -1.72 -20.86 -17.66
C ALA A 444 -2.37 -20.79 -19.05
N ILE A 445 -3.63 -20.37 -19.14
CA ILE A 445 -4.33 -20.14 -20.42
C ILE A 445 -3.58 -19.08 -21.23
N TRP A 446 -3.34 -17.93 -20.63
CA TRP A 446 -2.66 -16.81 -21.29
C TRP A 446 -1.25 -17.19 -21.78
N LEU A 447 -0.47 -17.89 -20.94
CA LEU A 447 0.86 -18.39 -21.34
C LEU A 447 0.78 -19.38 -22.50
N SER A 448 -0.22 -20.26 -22.51
CA SER A 448 -0.43 -21.21 -23.62
C SER A 448 -0.73 -20.49 -24.95
N GLU A 449 -1.57 -19.44 -24.90
CA GLU A 449 -1.89 -18.60 -26.07
C GLU A 449 -0.67 -17.80 -26.56
N LYS A 450 0.24 -17.41 -25.65
CA LYS A 450 1.48 -16.69 -25.97
C LYS A 450 2.66 -17.58 -26.37
N GLY A 451 2.43 -18.91 -26.49
CA GLY A 451 3.43 -19.87 -26.97
C GLY A 451 4.40 -20.38 -25.91
N PHE A 452 4.02 -20.36 -24.63
CA PHE A 452 4.80 -20.88 -23.50
C PHE A 452 4.32 -22.27 -23.03
N ALA A 453 3.41 -22.93 -23.73
CA ALA A 453 2.83 -24.22 -23.33
C ALA A 453 3.88 -25.28 -22.99
N GLU A 454 4.96 -25.39 -23.79
CA GLU A 454 6.06 -26.33 -23.53
C GLU A 454 6.84 -26.02 -22.26
N GLN A 455 6.97 -24.73 -21.90
CA GLN A 455 7.69 -24.31 -20.69
C GLN A 455 6.87 -24.54 -19.42
N ILE A 456 5.54 -24.45 -19.49
CA ILE A 456 4.65 -24.70 -18.35
C ILE A 456 4.14 -26.14 -18.25
N GLY A 457 4.43 -26.97 -19.25
CA GLY A 457 4.09 -28.40 -19.27
C GLY A 457 2.63 -28.70 -19.55
N VAL A 458 1.87 -27.75 -20.10
CA VAL A 458 0.48 -27.94 -20.46
C VAL A 458 0.02 -26.92 -21.49
N ARG A 459 -0.85 -27.32 -22.41
CA ARG A 459 -1.64 -26.44 -23.26
C ARG A 459 -2.98 -26.18 -22.59
N ALA A 460 -3.01 -25.22 -21.66
CA ALA A 460 -4.20 -24.87 -20.92
C ALA A 460 -5.22 -24.13 -21.81
N LYS A 461 -6.51 -24.44 -21.60
CA LYS A 461 -7.66 -23.84 -22.31
C LYS A 461 -8.73 -23.42 -21.29
N PRO A 462 -9.64 -22.49 -21.64
CA PRO A 462 -10.80 -22.20 -20.80
C PRO A 462 -11.64 -23.45 -20.57
N TRP A 463 -12.11 -23.63 -19.32
CA TRP A 463 -12.96 -24.77 -18.96
C TRP A 463 -14.35 -24.63 -19.58
N ASN A 464 -14.73 -25.54 -20.45
CA ASN A 464 -16.02 -25.58 -21.14
C ASN A 464 -16.87 -26.81 -20.81
N ARG A 465 -16.42 -27.64 -19.86
CA ARG A 465 -17.07 -28.90 -19.50
C ARG A 465 -18.10 -28.72 -18.40
N LYS A 466 -18.63 -29.84 -17.89
CA LYS A 466 -19.61 -29.90 -16.80
C LYS A 466 -19.10 -29.27 -15.50
N THR A 467 -20.01 -28.94 -14.60
CA THR A 467 -19.68 -28.39 -13.29
C THR A 467 -18.82 -29.38 -12.51
N ILE A 468 -17.68 -28.92 -12.00
CA ILE A 468 -16.87 -29.68 -11.06
C ILE A 468 -17.47 -29.58 -9.68
N GLN A 469 -17.55 -30.70 -8.96
CA GLN A 469 -18.16 -30.77 -7.62
C GLN A 469 -17.17 -31.15 -6.55
N VAL A 470 -16.08 -31.84 -6.91
CA VAL A 470 -15.10 -32.36 -5.96
C VAL A 470 -13.68 -32.12 -6.47
N HIS A 471 -12.81 -31.68 -5.58
CA HIS A 471 -11.38 -31.63 -5.78
C HIS A 471 -10.72 -32.71 -4.90
N GLU A 472 -9.94 -33.59 -5.50
CA GLU A 472 -9.17 -34.62 -4.82
C GLU A 472 -7.69 -34.22 -4.84
N PHE A 473 -7.06 -34.22 -3.68
CA PHE A 473 -5.67 -33.84 -3.51
C PHE A 473 -4.71 -35.05 -3.60
N ASP A 474 -3.41 -34.77 -3.63
CA ASP A 474 -2.32 -35.74 -3.74
C ASP A 474 -2.30 -36.79 -2.61
N ASN A 475 -2.85 -36.48 -1.45
CA ASN A 475 -2.98 -37.37 -0.29
C ASN A 475 -4.31 -38.14 -0.26
N GLY A 476 -5.14 -38.03 -1.29
CA GLY A 476 -6.46 -38.69 -1.39
C GLY A 476 -7.60 -37.96 -0.67
N GLU A 477 -7.33 -36.87 0.05
CA GLU A 477 -8.38 -36.05 0.65
C GLU A 477 -9.23 -35.37 -0.42
N ARG A 478 -10.51 -35.16 -0.12
CA ARG A 478 -11.49 -34.57 -1.05
C ARG A 478 -12.16 -33.35 -0.47
N GLN A 479 -12.22 -32.29 -1.25
CA GLN A 479 -12.97 -31.08 -0.98
C GLN A 479 -14.18 -31.00 -1.91
N SER A 480 -15.39 -30.89 -1.33
CA SER A 480 -16.64 -30.68 -2.07
C SER A 480 -16.97 -29.20 -2.24
N GLY A 481 -17.89 -28.86 -3.12
CA GLY A 481 -18.42 -27.50 -3.28
C GLY A 481 -17.76 -26.66 -4.37
N MET A 482 -16.94 -27.25 -5.23
CA MET A 482 -16.34 -26.52 -6.36
C MET A 482 -17.37 -26.04 -7.39
N ARG A 483 -17.11 -24.88 -8.00
CA ARG A 483 -17.96 -24.24 -9.00
C ARG A 483 -17.20 -23.92 -10.28
N ARG A 484 -17.95 -23.71 -11.38
CA ARG A 484 -17.45 -23.55 -12.76
C ARG A 484 -16.53 -22.35 -13.00
N GLY A 485 -16.63 -21.28 -12.23
CA GLY A 485 -16.03 -20.00 -12.60
C GLY A 485 -14.50 -20.02 -12.60
N GLY A 486 -13.89 -19.63 -13.73
CA GLY A 486 -12.46 -19.37 -13.83
C GLY A 486 -11.55 -20.59 -13.81
N LEU A 487 -12.05 -21.79 -14.12
CA LEU A 487 -11.21 -22.98 -14.25
C LEU A 487 -10.50 -23.04 -15.62
N ALA A 488 -9.27 -23.56 -15.60
CA ALA A 488 -8.55 -23.98 -16.79
C ALA A 488 -8.70 -25.49 -17.01
N ASP A 489 -8.82 -25.92 -18.26
CA ASP A 489 -8.68 -27.30 -18.67
C ASP A 489 -7.19 -27.63 -18.84
N LEU A 490 -6.68 -28.54 -18.04
CA LEU A 490 -5.28 -28.95 -18.01
C LEU A 490 -5.07 -30.36 -18.65
N THR A 491 -6.00 -30.83 -19.44
CA THR A 491 -5.92 -32.22 -20.00
C THR A 491 -4.84 -32.42 -21.07
N GLU A 492 -4.43 -31.36 -21.81
CA GLU A 492 -3.36 -31.45 -22.82
C GLU A 492 -1.98 -31.24 -22.18
N MET A 493 -1.52 -32.25 -21.41
CA MET A 493 -0.25 -32.19 -20.68
C MET A 493 0.94 -32.62 -21.53
N ALA A 494 2.10 -32.00 -21.26
CA ALA A 494 3.37 -32.47 -21.83
C ALA A 494 3.83 -33.78 -21.19
N LYS A 495 4.67 -34.54 -21.92
CA LYS A 495 5.30 -35.75 -21.38
C LYS A 495 6.17 -35.37 -20.16
N GLY A 496 5.95 -36.03 -19.04
CA GLY A 496 6.65 -35.77 -17.77
C GLY A 496 5.90 -34.84 -16.79
N ALA A 497 4.82 -34.18 -17.21
CA ALA A 497 3.96 -33.47 -16.30
C ALA A 497 3.23 -34.46 -15.34
N LYS A 498 3.23 -34.13 -14.05
CA LYS A 498 2.64 -34.98 -13.00
C LYS A 498 1.38 -34.33 -12.44
N VAL A 499 0.28 -35.08 -12.41
CA VAL A 499 -0.97 -34.64 -11.75
C VAL A 499 -0.77 -34.70 -10.25
N VAL A 500 -0.95 -33.57 -9.56
CA VAL A 500 -0.86 -33.45 -8.09
C VAL A 500 -2.22 -33.18 -7.44
N SER A 501 -3.26 -32.92 -8.22
CA SER A 501 -4.65 -32.98 -7.77
C SER A 501 -5.60 -33.25 -8.94
N ARG A 502 -6.82 -33.66 -8.64
CA ARG A 502 -7.81 -34.10 -9.63
C ARG A 502 -9.13 -33.39 -9.44
N LEU A 503 -9.78 -33.03 -10.54
CA LEU A 503 -11.13 -32.53 -10.58
C LEU A 503 -12.10 -33.68 -10.89
N LEU A 504 -13.13 -33.82 -10.06
CA LEU A 504 -14.09 -34.90 -10.15
C LEU A 504 -15.51 -34.34 -10.25
N ASN A 505 -16.39 -35.08 -10.91
CA ASN A 505 -17.80 -34.78 -10.97
C ASN A 505 -18.62 -35.95 -10.45
N ARG A 506 -19.76 -35.67 -9.80
CA ARG A 506 -20.73 -36.69 -9.39
C ARG A 506 -21.81 -36.81 -10.46
N PRO A 507 -21.99 -37.97 -11.08
CA PRO A 507 -23.00 -38.13 -12.13
C PRO A 507 -24.43 -37.96 -11.60
N ARG A 508 -24.66 -38.23 -10.30
CA ARG A 508 -25.93 -38.02 -9.58
C ARG A 508 -25.69 -37.91 -8.09
N LEU A 509 -26.67 -37.41 -7.36
CA LEU A 509 -26.62 -37.34 -5.90
C LEU A 509 -26.40 -38.75 -5.32
N GLY A 510 -25.47 -38.90 -4.38
CA GLY A 510 -25.09 -40.15 -3.76
C GLY A 510 -24.19 -41.08 -4.57
N ALA A 511 -23.88 -40.75 -5.82
CA ALA A 511 -22.91 -41.51 -6.61
C ALA A 511 -21.47 -41.14 -6.24
N ASP A 512 -20.55 -42.06 -6.46
CA ASP A 512 -19.12 -41.80 -6.34
C ASP A 512 -18.65 -40.78 -7.38
N PRO A 513 -17.72 -39.89 -6.98
CA PRO A 513 -17.15 -38.93 -7.91
C PRO A 513 -16.32 -39.62 -8.98
N VAL A 514 -16.47 -39.16 -10.23
CA VAL A 514 -15.74 -39.66 -11.41
C VAL A 514 -14.73 -38.59 -11.84
N TYR A 515 -13.54 -39.04 -12.19
CA TYR A 515 -12.46 -38.20 -12.72
C TYR A 515 -12.87 -37.48 -14.01
N GLU A 516 -12.60 -36.18 -14.05
CA GLU A 516 -12.87 -35.33 -15.24
C GLU A 516 -11.59 -34.75 -15.84
N ALA A 517 -10.70 -34.19 -14.98
CA ALA A 517 -9.48 -33.53 -15.43
C ALA A 517 -8.45 -33.36 -14.29
N PRO A 518 -7.19 -33.02 -14.62
CA PRO A 518 -6.23 -32.55 -13.62
C PRO A 518 -6.72 -31.27 -12.95
N GLY A 519 -6.63 -31.21 -11.61
CA GLY A 519 -6.89 -30.00 -10.81
C GLY A 519 -5.65 -29.14 -10.63
N SER A 520 -4.50 -29.80 -10.55
CA SER A 520 -3.18 -29.16 -10.54
C SER A 520 -2.15 -30.12 -11.09
N ILE A 521 -1.13 -29.56 -11.75
CA ILE A 521 0.00 -30.32 -12.28
C ILE A 521 1.33 -29.71 -11.83
N CYS A 522 2.35 -30.56 -11.69
CA CYS A 522 3.72 -30.16 -11.49
C CYS A 522 4.57 -30.63 -12.67
N PHE A 523 5.43 -29.76 -13.18
CA PHE A 523 6.26 -30.02 -14.37
C PHE A 523 7.66 -29.45 -14.18
N GLU A 524 8.67 -30.19 -14.61
CA GLU A 524 10.05 -29.71 -14.72
C GLU A 524 10.38 -29.53 -16.19
N ASN A 525 10.66 -28.28 -16.60
CA ASN A 525 10.91 -27.97 -18.01
C ASN A 525 12.37 -28.14 -18.40
N GLY A 526 12.66 -28.12 -19.72
CA GLY A 526 14.01 -28.32 -20.26
C GLY A 526 15.05 -27.26 -19.84
N LYS A 527 14.63 -26.18 -19.17
CA LYS A 527 15.53 -25.15 -18.61
C LYS A 527 15.77 -25.34 -17.11
N GLY A 528 15.28 -26.44 -16.52
CA GLY A 528 15.37 -26.71 -15.08
C GLY A 528 14.32 -26.02 -14.23
N GLY A 529 13.38 -25.28 -14.86
CA GLY A 529 12.28 -24.61 -14.17
C GLY A 529 11.25 -25.62 -13.63
N ARG A 530 10.80 -25.47 -12.39
CA ARG A 530 9.76 -26.26 -11.75
C ARG A 530 8.46 -25.46 -11.68
N ILE A 531 7.44 -25.92 -12.37
CA ILE A 531 6.19 -25.18 -12.56
C ILE A 531 5.04 -25.94 -11.90
N LEU A 532 4.32 -25.30 -11.01
CA LEU A 532 3.03 -25.75 -10.48
C LEU A 532 1.93 -24.96 -11.19
N VAL A 533 1.05 -25.63 -11.89
CA VAL A 533 -0.12 -25.02 -12.54
C VAL A 533 -1.37 -25.47 -11.79
N LEU A 534 -2.17 -24.51 -11.36
CA LEU A 534 -3.49 -24.71 -10.77
C LEU A 534 -4.55 -24.52 -11.84
N ALA A 535 -5.54 -25.41 -11.90
CA ALA A 535 -6.71 -25.19 -12.77
C ALA A 535 -7.57 -24.00 -12.31
N GLN A 536 -7.52 -23.65 -11.03
CA GLN A 536 -8.35 -22.64 -10.42
C GLN A 536 -7.78 -21.23 -10.61
N LYS A 537 -8.69 -20.26 -10.64
CA LYS A 537 -8.38 -18.82 -10.60
C LYS A 537 -8.22 -18.35 -9.15
N VAL A 538 -7.24 -17.51 -8.90
CA VAL A 538 -7.14 -16.77 -7.63
C VAL A 538 -8.36 -15.85 -7.48
N PRO A 539 -9.00 -15.77 -6.30
CA PRO A 539 -10.21 -14.99 -6.11
C PRO A 539 -10.00 -13.49 -6.39
N GLU A 540 -10.88 -12.90 -7.18
CA GLU A 540 -10.82 -11.46 -7.51
C GLU A 540 -11.28 -10.58 -6.36
N GLN A 541 -12.24 -11.05 -5.58
CA GLN A 541 -12.84 -10.30 -4.47
C GLN A 541 -12.88 -11.15 -3.21
N MET A 542 -12.67 -10.50 -2.07
CA MET A 542 -12.68 -11.12 -0.76
C MET A 542 -13.76 -10.49 0.13
N PRO A 543 -14.45 -11.29 0.98
CA PRO A 543 -14.63 -12.73 0.88
C PRO A 543 -15.65 -13.04 -0.23
N ALA A 544 -15.26 -13.74 -1.25
CA ALA A 544 -16.22 -14.21 -2.24
C ALA A 544 -16.82 -15.53 -1.77
N TYR A 545 -18.12 -15.65 -1.80
CA TYR A 545 -18.82 -16.92 -1.55
C TYR A 545 -18.25 -18.09 -2.36
N TYR A 546 -17.73 -17.79 -3.55
CA TYR A 546 -17.11 -18.76 -4.46
C TYR A 546 -15.65 -19.08 -4.11
N ALA A 547 -15.03 -18.31 -3.25
CA ALA A 547 -13.67 -18.57 -2.75
C ALA A 547 -13.63 -19.63 -1.63
N ALA A 548 -14.78 -20.00 -1.06
CA ALA A 548 -14.86 -20.92 0.08
C ALA A 548 -14.16 -22.26 -0.16
N THR A 549 -14.16 -22.77 -1.39
CA THR A 549 -13.42 -24.00 -1.74
C THR A 549 -11.91 -23.82 -1.78
N PHE A 550 -11.44 -22.63 -2.11
CA PHE A 550 -10.01 -22.28 -2.13
C PHE A 550 -9.46 -22.07 -0.71
N PHE A 551 -10.30 -21.69 0.25
CA PHE A 551 -9.96 -21.41 1.65
C PHE A 551 -10.42 -22.53 2.60
N SER A 552 -10.14 -23.78 2.26
CA SER A 552 -10.31 -24.90 3.16
C SER A 552 -8.98 -25.34 3.74
N GLU A 553 -9.02 -25.98 4.91
CA GLU A 553 -7.82 -26.53 5.57
C GLU A 553 -7.12 -27.55 4.64
N ARG A 554 -7.89 -28.33 3.89
CA ARG A 554 -7.37 -29.31 2.93
C ARG A 554 -6.64 -28.63 1.78
N TYR A 555 -7.20 -27.54 1.25
CA TYR A 555 -6.55 -26.80 0.19
C TYR A 555 -5.29 -26.09 0.70
N LYS A 556 -5.34 -25.50 1.90
CA LYS A 556 -4.17 -24.92 2.57
C LYS A 556 -3.06 -25.96 2.73
N SER A 557 -3.38 -27.13 3.30
CA SER A 557 -2.43 -28.23 3.49
C SER A 557 -1.83 -28.72 2.17
N ALA A 558 -2.65 -28.86 1.12
CA ALA A 558 -2.17 -29.20 -0.21
C ALA A 558 -1.21 -28.14 -0.75
N MET A 559 -1.55 -26.85 -0.65
CA MET A 559 -0.71 -25.76 -1.10
C MET A 559 0.65 -25.76 -0.40
N VAL A 560 0.69 -25.95 0.91
CA VAL A 560 1.94 -26.06 1.67
C VAL A 560 2.81 -27.20 1.15
N ARG A 561 2.21 -28.39 0.91
CA ARG A 561 2.94 -29.54 0.32
C ARG A 561 3.47 -29.22 -1.07
N TRP A 562 2.66 -28.61 -1.94
CA TRP A 562 3.05 -28.28 -3.31
C TRP A 562 4.15 -27.22 -3.37
N LEU A 563 4.10 -26.23 -2.49
CA LEU A 563 5.17 -25.22 -2.39
C LEU A 563 6.48 -25.84 -1.89
N LYS A 564 6.40 -26.76 -0.93
CA LYS A 564 7.57 -27.58 -0.51
C LYS A 564 8.08 -28.45 -1.66
N LEU A 565 7.21 -29.04 -2.46
CA LEU A 565 7.60 -29.83 -3.63
C LEU A 565 8.37 -28.97 -4.64
N LEU A 566 7.96 -27.73 -4.90
CA LEU A 566 8.67 -26.80 -5.76
C LEU A 566 10.01 -26.35 -5.18
N GLY A 567 10.02 -25.91 -3.92
CA GLY A 567 11.13 -25.24 -3.27
C GLY A 567 12.06 -26.14 -2.47
N GLY A 568 11.64 -27.35 -2.10
CA GLY A 568 12.35 -28.25 -1.18
C GLY A 568 12.14 -27.89 0.30
N LYS A 569 11.56 -26.73 0.60
CA LYS A 569 11.27 -26.22 1.96
C LYS A 569 10.06 -25.30 1.93
N THR A 570 9.53 -24.94 3.10
CA THR A 570 8.48 -23.92 3.24
C THR A 570 9.01 -22.56 2.80
N PRO A 571 8.37 -21.84 1.86
CA PRO A 571 8.75 -20.47 1.54
C PRO A 571 8.75 -19.59 2.80
N GLY A 572 9.89 -18.93 3.08
CA GLY A 572 10.06 -18.14 4.30
C GLY A 572 10.33 -18.95 5.58
N GLY A 573 10.47 -20.27 5.50
CA GLY A 573 10.85 -21.16 6.63
C GLY A 573 9.75 -21.38 7.68
N VAL A 574 8.60 -20.74 7.54
CA VAL A 574 7.48 -20.80 8.50
C VAL A 574 6.15 -20.63 7.76
N CYS A 575 5.08 -21.23 8.27
CA CYS A 575 3.70 -20.85 7.91
C CYS A 575 2.76 -21.05 9.10
N TYR A 576 1.70 -20.24 9.15
CA TYR A 576 0.65 -20.36 10.16
C TYR A 576 -0.25 -21.57 9.88
N GLN A 577 -0.54 -22.35 10.91
CA GLN A 577 -1.35 -23.58 10.82
C GLN A 577 -2.74 -23.48 11.45
N GLY A 578 -3.01 -22.43 12.22
CA GLY A 578 -4.31 -22.24 12.86
C GLY A 578 -5.46 -21.97 11.88
N VAL A 579 -6.65 -21.82 12.44
CA VAL A 579 -7.90 -21.54 11.71
C VAL A 579 -8.05 -20.03 11.50
N GLY A 580 -8.72 -19.64 10.40
CA GLY A 580 -9.02 -18.26 10.08
C GLY A 580 -7.98 -17.55 9.21
N PRO A 581 -8.33 -16.36 8.71
CA PRO A 581 -7.45 -15.57 7.88
C PRO A 581 -6.42 -14.83 8.73
N VAL A 582 -5.22 -15.40 8.81
CA VAL A 582 -4.08 -14.81 9.52
C VAL A 582 -2.95 -14.59 8.52
N THR A 583 -2.50 -13.35 8.36
CA THR A 583 -1.31 -13.09 7.56
C THR A 583 -0.06 -13.49 8.33
N CYS A 584 0.88 -14.10 7.63
CA CYS A 584 2.20 -14.42 8.18
C CYS A 584 3.27 -13.71 7.35
N VAL A 585 4.04 -12.86 8.00
CA VAL A 585 5.24 -12.23 7.42
C VAL A 585 6.47 -12.90 8.03
N SER A 586 7.43 -13.29 7.19
CA SER A 586 8.71 -13.82 7.63
C SER A 586 9.84 -12.99 7.04
N GLY A 587 10.92 -12.82 7.80
CA GLY A 587 12.09 -12.11 7.33
C GLY A 587 13.24 -12.16 8.35
N SER A 588 14.39 -11.65 7.95
CA SER A 588 15.55 -11.48 8.84
C SER A 588 15.92 -10.02 8.95
N THR A 589 16.36 -9.61 10.14
CA THR A 589 16.95 -8.30 10.35
C THR A 589 18.40 -8.30 9.85
N HIS A 590 18.97 -7.14 9.70
CA HIS A 590 20.38 -6.99 9.36
C HIS A 590 21.32 -7.55 10.47
N GLU A 591 20.83 -7.62 11.70
CA GLU A 591 21.54 -8.20 12.86
C GLU A 591 21.45 -9.74 12.89
N GLY A 592 20.69 -10.33 11.97
CA GLY A 592 20.53 -11.79 11.85
C GLY A 592 19.36 -12.39 12.63
N ASP A 593 18.55 -11.56 13.31
CA ASP A 593 17.34 -12.03 13.98
C ASP A 593 16.27 -12.47 12.95
N ASN A 594 15.67 -13.63 13.14
CA ASN A 594 14.53 -14.06 12.35
C ASN A 594 13.24 -13.49 12.96
N ILE A 595 12.47 -12.79 12.16
CA ILE A 595 11.22 -12.13 12.57
C ILE A 595 10.03 -12.80 11.89
N VAL A 596 9.03 -13.12 12.69
CA VAL A 596 7.72 -13.57 12.23
C VAL A 596 6.67 -12.58 12.73
N VAL A 597 5.82 -12.11 11.82
CA VAL A 597 4.70 -11.23 12.16
C VAL A 597 3.40 -11.93 11.80
N LEU A 598 2.54 -12.11 12.77
CA LEU A 598 1.20 -12.63 12.59
C LEU A 598 0.18 -11.50 12.74
N ASN A 599 -0.79 -11.45 11.84
CA ASN A 599 -1.85 -10.46 11.88
C ASN A 599 -3.19 -11.14 11.59
N ALA A 600 -4.00 -11.31 12.62
CA ALA A 600 -5.36 -11.82 12.48
C ALA A 600 -6.25 -10.77 11.83
N LEU A 601 -6.91 -11.14 10.74
CA LEU A 601 -7.77 -10.26 9.92
C LEU A 601 -9.24 -10.34 10.33
N ASP A 602 -9.59 -11.36 11.10
CA ASP A 602 -10.94 -11.65 11.51
C ASP A 602 -11.22 -11.13 12.96
N ILE A 603 -12.46 -11.31 13.43
CA ILE A 603 -12.91 -10.69 14.67
C ILE A 603 -12.33 -11.39 15.92
N ASP A 604 -12.18 -12.69 15.89
CA ASP A 604 -11.87 -13.46 17.11
C ASP A 604 -10.37 -13.50 17.44
N GLY A 605 -9.52 -13.48 16.42
CA GLY A 605 -8.08 -13.73 16.61
C GLY A 605 -7.81 -15.20 16.95
N ASP A 606 -6.57 -15.51 17.26
CA ASP A 606 -6.13 -16.82 17.67
C ASP A 606 -5.49 -16.75 19.05
N MET A 607 -5.95 -17.60 19.97
CA MET A 607 -5.49 -17.58 21.37
C MET A 607 -4.21 -18.39 21.57
N GLU A 608 -3.99 -19.41 20.75
CA GLU A 608 -2.82 -20.30 20.81
C GLU A 608 -2.35 -20.63 19.39
N PRO A 609 -1.75 -19.66 18.69
CA PRO A 609 -1.41 -19.83 17.28
C PRO A 609 -0.39 -20.96 17.08
N GLU A 610 -0.67 -21.81 16.10
CA GLU A 610 0.23 -22.87 15.68
C GLU A 610 1.02 -22.46 14.44
N LEU A 611 2.33 -22.70 14.48
CA LEU A 611 3.26 -22.38 13.41
C LEU A 611 4.01 -23.64 12.97
N GLN A 612 4.01 -23.93 11.70
CA GLN A 612 4.88 -24.94 11.13
C GLN A 612 6.22 -24.29 10.75
N PHE A 613 7.31 -24.72 11.35
CA PHE A 613 8.67 -24.32 11.01
C PHE A 613 9.39 -25.44 10.25
N ASP A 614 10.28 -25.05 9.31
CA ASP A 614 11.20 -26.03 8.70
C ASP A 614 12.22 -26.57 9.70
N ARG A 615 12.52 -25.77 10.73
CA ARG A 615 13.37 -26.15 11.88
C ARG A 615 12.73 -25.61 13.16
N MET A 616 12.50 -26.48 14.15
CA MET A 616 11.93 -26.09 15.44
C MET A 616 12.80 -25.01 16.11
N PRO A 617 12.23 -23.90 16.58
CA PRO A 617 12.98 -22.85 17.26
C PRO A 617 13.51 -23.32 18.62
N THR A 618 14.59 -22.68 19.08
CA THR A 618 15.16 -22.88 20.42
C THR A 618 14.62 -21.90 21.44
N SER A 619 14.20 -20.70 21.00
CA SER A 619 13.50 -19.71 21.82
C SER A 619 12.64 -18.80 20.95
N ILE A 620 11.60 -18.25 21.55
CA ILE A 620 10.68 -17.30 20.93
C ILE A 620 10.49 -16.13 21.88
N GLU A 621 10.56 -14.91 21.36
CA GLU A 621 10.28 -13.67 22.09
C GLU A 621 9.24 -12.85 21.34
N ARG A 622 8.37 -12.13 22.06
CA ARG A 622 7.34 -11.26 21.50
C ARG A 622 7.64 -9.80 21.78
N MET A 623 7.54 -8.97 20.76
CA MET A 623 7.63 -7.52 20.87
C MET A 623 6.45 -6.95 21.67
N GLN A 624 6.77 -6.07 22.62
CA GLN A 624 5.78 -5.31 23.37
C GLN A 624 5.60 -3.91 22.76
N GLY A 625 4.54 -3.21 23.17
CA GLY A 625 4.28 -1.85 22.69
C GLY A 625 5.37 -0.84 23.03
N ASP A 626 6.08 -1.04 24.14
CA ASP A 626 7.23 -0.23 24.58
C ASP A 626 8.54 -0.54 23.82
N GLY A 627 8.50 -1.49 22.87
CA GLY A 627 9.66 -1.90 22.06
C GLY A 627 10.54 -2.97 22.73
N THR A 628 10.17 -3.47 23.90
CA THR A 628 10.92 -4.54 24.57
C THR A 628 10.51 -5.92 24.06
N TRP A 629 11.42 -6.90 24.12
CA TRP A 629 11.17 -8.29 23.81
C TRP A 629 10.90 -9.09 25.09
N LYS A 630 9.82 -9.87 25.11
CA LYS A 630 9.50 -10.77 26.23
C LYS A 630 9.47 -12.21 25.75
N PRO A 631 10.04 -13.16 26.53
CA PRO A 631 9.97 -14.58 26.23
C PRO A 631 8.52 -15.05 26.09
N VAL A 632 8.29 -15.98 25.15
CA VAL A 632 7.02 -16.68 24.93
C VAL A 632 7.27 -18.17 25.08
N GLY A 633 6.44 -18.83 25.88
CA GLY A 633 6.39 -20.28 25.97
C GLY A 633 5.89 -20.88 24.66
N PHE A 634 6.37 -22.07 24.34
CA PHE A 634 5.85 -22.84 23.21
C PHE A 634 6.02 -24.35 23.46
N GLU A 635 5.18 -25.13 22.80
CA GLU A 635 5.25 -26.58 22.82
C GLU A 635 5.20 -27.18 21.42
N LYS A 636 5.77 -28.36 21.24
CA LYS A 636 5.65 -29.11 20.00
C LYS A 636 4.36 -29.94 20.05
N THR A 637 3.50 -29.71 19.05
CA THR A 637 2.25 -30.48 18.91
C THR A 637 2.51 -31.89 18.39
N PRO A 638 1.53 -32.83 18.49
CA PRO A 638 1.63 -34.15 17.90
C PRO A 638 1.85 -34.15 16.37
N SER A 639 1.35 -33.12 15.66
CA SER A 639 1.59 -32.92 14.22
C SER A 639 3.02 -32.46 13.91
N GLY A 640 3.77 -32.03 14.92
CA GLY A 640 5.13 -31.53 14.77
C GLY A 640 5.22 -30.02 14.63
N ASP A 641 4.09 -29.31 14.71
CA ASP A 641 4.01 -27.86 14.68
C ASP A 641 4.41 -27.25 16.03
N CYS A 642 4.59 -25.95 16.08
CA CYS A 642 4.92 -25.18 17.27
C CYS A 642 3.69 -24.39 17.72
N ARG A 643 3.08 -24.74 18.86
CA ARG A 643 2.00 -23.97 19.49
C ARG A 643 2.58 -22.94 20.43
N LEU A 644 2.18 -21.69 20.28
CA LEU A 644 2.67 -20.57 21.09
C LEU A 644 1.74 -20.34 22.29
N ASP A 645 2.33 -20.21 23.48
CA ASP A 645 1.65 -19.68 24.67
C ASP A 645 1.53 -18.15 24.56
N SER A 646 0.76 -17.71 23.59
CA SER A 646 0.55 -16.30 23.26
C SER A 646 -0.68 -16.18 22.37
N SER A 647 -1.39 -15.06 22.47
CA SER A 647 -2.54 -14.76 21.60
C SER A 647 -2.18 -13.80 20.49
N ILE A 648 -2.79 -13.96 19.31
CA ILE A 648 -2.86 -12.94 18.27
C ILE A 648 -4.27 -12.36 18.28
N LEU A 649 -4.37 -11.06 18.52
CA LEU A 649 -5.65 -10.38 18.60
C LEU A 649 -6.00 -9.78 17.23
N THR A 650 -7.29 -9.75 16.94
CA THR A 650 -7.84 -9.16 15.73
C THR A 650 -7.24 -7.78 15.42
N GLN A 651 -6.81 -7.62 14.17
CA GLN A 651 -6.26 -6.37 13.65
C GLN A 651 -5.12 -5.78 14.51
N ARG A 652 -4.31 -6.66 15.13
CA ARG A 652 -3.09 -6.28 15.84
C ARG A 652 -1.94 -7.15 15.34
N ALA A 653 -0.89 -6.50 14.85
CA ALA A 653 0.32 -7.22 14.49
C ALA A 653 0.99 -7.79 15.76
N ALA A 654 1.14 -9.11 15.81
CA ALA A 654 1.93 -9.80 16.82
C ALA A 654 3.30 -10.13 16.21
N ILE A 655 4.35 -9.54 16.75
CA ILE A 655 5.72 -9.62 16.20
C ILE A 655 6.55 -10.52 17.11
N PHE A 656 7.13 -11.55 16.51
CA PHE A 656 7.95 -12.55 17.21
C PHE A 656 9.38 -12.57 16.66
N ARG A 657 10.34 -12.69 17.55
CA ARG A 657 11.74 -12.96 17.23
C ARG A 657 12.00 -14.44 17.51
N ILE A 658 12.50 -15.15 16.51
CA ILE A 658 12.68 -16.61 16.51
C ILE A 658 14.19 -16.92 16.50
N LYS A 659 14.65 -17.76 17.43
CA LYS A 659 16.05 -18.20 17.52
C LYS A 659 16.17 -19.71 17.35
#